data_48f50f7719f96b60937570a16f490afe
#
_entry.id   48f50f7719f96b60937570a16f490afe
#
_cell.length_a   1.000
_cell.length_b   1.000
_cell.length_c   1.000
_cell.angle_alpha   90.00
_cell.angle_beta   90.00
_cell.angle_gamma   90.00
#
_symmetry.space_group_name_H-M   'P 1'
#
loop_
_entity.id
_entity.type
_entity.pdbx_description
1 polymer ?
#
loop_
_entity_poly.entity_id
_entity_poly.type
_entity_poly.pdbx_seq_one_letter_code
_entity_poly.pdbx_strand_id
1 'polypeptide(L)'
;MKLSYAVHGWYDYGWEDYLTHAEDLGFSGLELHDNMDAALFEKEGPFHKYSMGATVRALSERHLQIASLALQEDLSKLSGADAAALIEKWITFASSLHIPFVSLYVSDGEDDKKDALLAVLGDVLPLAEEKGVTLLLETRGLFADTALLRETLESFACDTLAALWDVHAPLYAGKESCEETIKNLGAYVRHVRLTDSEETETGRAFCLIGEGDLPLQSIMNALSSVNYDGFLSLHWEPAWMPEIPDLDIILSHFENYLSSFATPARQKHHLYLNRAETGHFIWKKDALIEKTFSQVLDKMVEEFPDQYAFKYTTLDYTRTYEQFRDDVDECARALLAVGVKPGAKVAIWATNIPQWYITFWATTKIGAILVTVNTAYKIHEAEYLFKQSDTHTIVLIDGFRDSNYAQIMADLCPELETTVPGQPLHAKRLPFLRNVITVGYRQKGCLTWDELLERADNVPKEEVYRIAANVDPHSVCNMQYTSGTTGFPKGVMLTHYNVVNDGKCIGDRMDLSTADRMMVQVPMFHCFGMVLAMTASMTHGTTLCPIPYFSPKSSLACINQEKITAFHGVPTMFIAMLEHPDFPKTDFSYMRTGIMAGSPCPVSKMQDVVDKMHMTEIVIVYGQTEASPGCTMSSTDDPLEVRVNTVGRAMPEIECKIVDPETNKELPVGEIGEFVARGYNIMKGYYKMPQATAEAIDKDGWLHTGDLACKTPEGNYRITGRLKDMIIRGGENIYPKEIEEFIYTHEKVKDVQVIGVPDEQYGEEICACIILKEGESMTEQEMKQFILDHMAKHKVPRYIDFVDGFPMNAAGKIQKFKMRENAVKKYGLEKAASIETA
;
A
#
# COMPACT_ATOMS: atom_id res chain seq x y z
N MET A 1 -14.52 5.76 8.08
CA MET A 1 -15.17 4.91 9.11
C MET A 1 -16.60 5.41 9.30
N LYS A 2 -17.53 4.52 9.56
CA LYS A 2 -18.97 4.81 9.74
C LYS A 2 -19.30 4.75 11.23
N LEU A 3 -20.27 5.54 11.69
CA LEU A 3 -20.69 5.53 13.08
C LEU A 3 -21.94 4.67 13.24
N SER A 4 -21.98 3.88 14.31
CA SER A 4 -23.16 3.15 14.79
C SER A 4 -23.25 3.21 16.32
N TYR A 5 -24.37 2.83 16.86
CA TYR A 5 -24.55 2.67 18.30
C TYR A 5 -25.44 1.50 18.64
N ALA A 6 -25.26 0.97 19.84
CA ALA A 6 -26.05 -0.16 20.35
C ALA A 6 -27.44 0.28 20.78
N VAL A 7 -28.47 -0.41 20.25
CA VAL A 7 -29.89 -0.24 20.63
C VAL A 7 -30.16 -1.16 21.82
N HIS A 8 -29.69 -0.75 23.00
CA HIS A 8 -29.83 -1.55 24.23
C HIS A 8 -29.95 -0.65 25.46
N GLY A 9 -30.77 -1.04 26.41
CA GLY A 9 -30.92 -0.34 27.69
C GLY A 9 -31.80 0.91 27.68
N TRP A 10 -32.26 1.37 26.54
CA TRP A 10 -33.05 2.58 26.37
C TRP A 10 -34.56 2.27 26.30
N TYR A 11 -35.14 1.90 27.39
CA TYR A 11 -36.53 1.37 27.46
C TYR A 11 -37.61 2.39 27.18
N ASP A 12 -37.31 3.69 27.23
CA ASP A 12 -38.27 4.79 26.97
C ASP A 12 -38.32 5.18 25.49
N TYR A 13 -37.47 4.61 24.60
CA TYR A 13 -37.37 4.91 23.19
C TYR A 13 -37.95 3.77 22.34
N GLY A 14 -38.78 4.15 21.36
CA GLY A 14 -39.31 3.22 20.36
C GLY A 14 -38.36 3.05 19.14
N TRP A 15 -38.70 2.11 18.27
CA TRP A 15 -37.89 1.86 17.07
C TRP A 15 -37.71 3.09 16.19
N GLU A 16 -38.77 3.87 15.97
CA GLU A 16 -38.70 5.09 15.16
C GLU A 16 -37.81 6.17 15.79
N ASP A 17 -37.76 6.23 17.13
CA ASP A 17 -36.89 7.18 17.83
C ASP A 17 -35.42 6.85 17.55
N TYR A 18 -35.01 5.56 17.58
CA TYR A 18 -33.67 5.14 17.25
C TYR A 18 -33.28 5.49 15.80
N LEU A 19 -34.22 5.30 14.85
CA LEU A 19 -33.96 5.67 13.46
C LEU A 19 -33.80 7.17 13.30
N THR A 20 -34.63 7.95 13.96
CA THR A 20 -34.61 9.42 13.90
C THR A 20 -33.31 9.97 14.50
N HIS A 21 -32.93 9.50 15.68
CA HIS A 21 -31.65 9.92 16.30
C HIS A 21 -30.44 9.56 15.41
N ALA A 22 -30.44 8.37 14.80
CA ALA A 22 -29.36 7.99 13.90
C ALA A 22 -29.27 8.90 12.67
N GLU A 23 -30.43 9.23 12.05
CA GLU A 23 -30.49 10.09 10.87
C GLU A 23 -30.09 11.56 11.22
N ASP A 24 -30.65 12.12 12.28
CA ASP A 24 -30.44 13.51 12.69
C ASP A 24 -28.98 13.78 13.09
N LEU A 25 -28.31 12.81 13.69
CA LEU A 25 -26.91 12.91 14.16
C LEU A 25 -25.89 12.31 13.21
N GLY A 26 -26.27 11.95 11.98
CA GLY A 26 -25.35 11.51 10.93
C GLY A 26 -24.75 10.11 11.14
N PHE A 27 -25.37 9.28 11.98
CA PHE A 27 -25.00 7.87 12.08
C PHE A 27 -25.40 7.12 10.83
N SER A 28 -24.63 6.08 10.50
CA SER A 28 -24.89 5.25 9.32
C SER A 28 -25.42 3.86 9.71
N GLY A 29 -25.48 3.54 10.99
CA GLY A 29 -25.94 2.22 11.41
C GLY A 29 -26.33 2.07 12.87
N LEU A 30 -26.97 0.94 13.16
CA LEU A 30 -27.41 0.51 14.48
C LEU A 30 -26.80 -0.85 14.79
N GLU A 31 -26.45 -1.10 16.04
CA GLU A 31 -26.10 -2.42 16.54
C GLU A 31 -27.27 -2.97 17.36
N LEU A 32 -27.77 -4.15 16.99
CA LEU A 32 -28.83 -4.83 17.72
C LEU A 32 -28.27 -5.81 18.73
N HIS A 33 -29.02 -6.07 19.79
CA HIS A 33 -28.73 -7.09 20.80
C HIS A 33 -29.86 -8.13 20.84
N ASP A 34 -29.54 -9.40 21.10
CA ASP A 34 -30.54 -10.48 21.17
C ASP A 34 -31.51 -10.40 22.36
N ASN A 35 -31.13 -9.62 23.38
CA ASN A 35 -31.93 -9.33 24.56
C ASN A 35 -32.74 -8.03 24.48
N MET A 36 -32.94 -7.49 23.26
CA MET A 36 -33.82 -6.33 23.03
C MET A 36 -35.23 -6.57 23.49
N ASP A 37 -36.00 -5.47 23.64
CA ASP A 37 -37.42 -5.51 24.04
C ASP A 37 -38.20 -6.50 23.18
N ALA A 38 -38.87 -7.43 23.83
CA ALA A 38 -39.73 -8.44 23.18
C ALA A 38 -40.81 -7.81 22.29
N ALA A 39 -41.26 -6.60 22.59
CA ALA A 39 -42.22 -5.87 21.80
C ALA A 39 -41.76 -5.62 20.35
N LEU A 40 -40.44 -5.51 20.11
CA LEU A 40 -39.89 -5.33 18.77
C LEU A 40 -40.12 -6.55 17.86
N PHE A 41 -40.36 -7.73 18.43
CA PHE A 41 -40.61 -8.98 17.71
C PHE A 41 -42.09 -9.37 17.65
N GLU A 42 -42.97 -8.67 18.38
CA GLU A 42 -44.38 -8.90 18.35
C GLU A 42 -45.04 -8.50 17.02
N LYS A 43 -46.29 -8.85 16.80
CA LYS A 43 -47.01 -8.70 15.54
C LYS A 43 -46.96 -7.29 14.95
N GLU A 44 -46.90 -6.26 15.79
CA GLU A 44 -46.81 -4.85 15.40
C GLU A 44 -45.36 -4.32 15.43
N GLY A 45 -44.42 -5.12 15.91
CA GLY A 45 -43.01 -4.74 16.01
C GLY A 45 -42.26 -4.82 14.66
N PRO A 46 -41.17 -4.07 14.55
CA PRO A 46 -40.40 -3.94 13.32
C PRO A 46 -39.75 -5.25 12.84
N PHE A 47 -39.47 -6.18 13.77
CA PHE A 47 -38.80 -7.44 13.47
C PHE A 47 -39.75 -8.63 13.35
N HIS A 48 -41.04 -8.39 13.37
CA HIS A 48 -42.01 -9.44 13.08
C HIS A 48 -42.00 -9.77 11.57
N LYS A 49 -42.17 -11.03 11.23
CA LYS A 49 -42.13 -11.55 9.84
C LYS A 49 -43.01 -10.79 8.83
N TYR A 50 -44.06 -10.12 9.28
CA TYR A 50 -44.91 -9.29 8.41
C TYR A 50 -44.41 -7.82 8.28
N SER A 51 -43.55 -7.38 9.16
CA SER A 51 -43.03 -5.99 9.21
C SER A 51 -41.61 -5.86 8.67
N MET A 52 -40.83 -6.96 8.62
CA MET A 52 -39.42 -6.92 8.21
C MET A 52 -39.18 -6.20 6.88
N GLY A 53 -40.03 -6.41 5.89
CA GLY A 53 -39.90 -5.73 4.59
C GLY A 53 -40.11 -4.21 4.69
N ALA A 54 -40.95 -3.75 5.61
CA ALA A 54 -41.13 -2.32 5.87
C ALA A 54 -39.93 -1.75 6.63
N THR A 55 -39.39 -2.51 7.59
CA THR A 55 -38.20 -2.14 8.35
C THR A 55 -36.98 -1.98 7.45
N VAL A 56 -36.76 -2.92 6.52
CA VAL A 56 -35.65 -2.84 5.54
C VAL A 56 -35.80 -1.59 4.64
N ARG A 57 -37.03 -1.29 4.20
CA ARG A 57 -37.28 -0.06 3.42
C ARG A 57 -37.03 1.21 4.23
N ALA A 58 -37.53 1.29 5.46
CA ALA A 58 -37.32 2.43 6.35
C ALA A 58 -35.84 2.71 6.62
N LEU A 59 -35.02 1.66 6.83
CA LEU A 59 -33.57 1.78 6.96
C LEU A 59 -32.94 2.29 5.65
N SER A 60 -33.33 1.74 4.50
CA SER A 60 -32.80 2.14 3.20
C SER A 60 -33.14 3.58 2.84
N GLU A 61 -34.36 4.04 3.12
CA GLU A 61 -34.82 5.42 2.87
C GLU A 61 -34.03 6.44 3.69
N ARG A 62 -33.61 6.08 4.90
CA ARG A 62 -32.77 6.91 5.78
C ARG A 62 -31.26 6.68 5.60
N HIS A 63 -30.84 5.88 4.63
CA HIS A 63 -29.44 5.48 4.44
C HIS A 63 -28.79 4.81 5.66
N LEU A 64 -29.61 4.16 6.49
CA LEU A 64 -29.19 3.41 7.66
C LEU A 64 -29.07 1.93 7.36
N GLN A 65 -28.26 1.22 8.13
CA GLN A 65 -28.15 -0.23 8.10
C GLN A 65 -27.98 -0.79 9.51
N ILE A 66 -28.34 -2.04 9.73
CA ILE A 66 -27.99 -2.73 10.95
C ILE A 66 -26.56 -3.24 10.79
N ALA A 67 -25.66 -2.65 11.57
CA ALA A 67 -24.22 -2.90 11.46
C ALA A 67 -23.83 -4.29 11.95
N SER A 68 -24.46 -4.73 13.06
CA SER A 68 -24.22 -6.04 13.67
C SER A 68 -25.38 -6.42 14.60
N LEU A 69 -25.45 -7.71 14.91
CA LEU A 69 -26.32 -8.27 15.95
C LEU A 69 -25.46 -8.97 17.00
N ALA A 70 -25.52 -8.50 18.24
CA ALA A 70 -24.74 -9.04 19.35
C ALA A 70 -25.56 -10.07 20.16
N LEU A 71 -24.98 -11.27 20.34
CA LEU A 71 -25.50 -12.25 21.28
C LEU A 71 -24.91 -11.97 22.66
N GLN A 72 -25.79 -11.67 23.61
CA GLN A 72 -25.37 -11.36 25.00
C GLN A 72 -25.24 -12.60 25.87
N GLU A 73 -25.85 -13.73 25.44
CA GLU A 73 -25.75 -15.01 26.13
C GLU A 73 -24.30 -15.52 26.07
N ASP A 74 -23.78 -15.87 27.22
CA ASP A 74 -22.44 -16.45 27.33
C ASP A 74 -22.44 -17.90 26.86
N LEU A 75 -21.88 -18.13 25.67
CA LEU A 75 -21.85 -19.44 25.03
C LEU A 75 -21.16 -20.51 25.89
N SER A 76 -20.24 -20.11 26.77
CA SER A 76 -19.52 -21.05 27.66
C SER A 76 -20.43 -21.68 28.74
N LYS A 77 -21.64 -21.11 28.95
CA LYS A 77 -22.62 -21.61 29.91
C LYS A 77 -23.68 -22.53 29.31
N LEU A 78 -23.69 -22.63 27.98
CA LEU A 78 -24.64 -23.45 27.24
C LEU A 78 -24.04 -24.83 26.92
N SER A 79 -24.94 -25.83 26.70
CA SER A 79 -24.49 -27.05 26.05
C SER A 79 -24.13 -26.78 24.57
N GLY A 80 -23.25 -27.58 23.97
CA GLY A 80 -22.90 -27.40 22.57
C GLY A 80 -24.11 -27.37 21.62
N ALA A 81 -25.10 -28.20 21.87
CA ALA A 81 -26.33 -28.24 21.07
C ALA A 81 -27.21 -26.98 21.27
N ASP A 82 -27.30 -26.48 22.48
CA ASP A 82 -28.07 -25.25 22.77
C ASP A 82 -27.37 -24.02 22.19
N ALA A 83 -26.04 -23.96 22.29
CA ALA A 83 -25.25 -22.89 21.69
C ALA A 83 -25.38 -22.89 20.16
N ALA A 84 -25.26 -24.04 19.51
CA ALA A 84 -25.47 -24.15 18.08
C ALA A 84 -26.88 -23.69 17.65
N ALA A 85 -27.91 -24.17 18.33
CA ALA A 85 -29.30 -23.79 18.03
C ALA A 85 -29.56 -22.29 18.21
N LEU A 86 -28.96 -21.67 19.24
CA LEU A 86 -29.02 -20.23 19.45
C LEU A 86 -28.37 -19.44 18.29
N ILE A 87 -27.17 -19.83 17.91
CA ILE A 87 -26.42 -19.17 16.83
C ILE A 87 -27.16 -19.34 15.50
N GLU A 88 -27.65 -20.53 15.16
CA GLU A 88 -28.42 -20.81 13.92
C GLU A 88 -29.70 -19.97 13.83
N LYS A 89 -30.43 -19.82 14.96
CA LYS A 89 -31.60 -18.93 15.02
C LYS A 89 -31.22 -17.50 14.61
N TRP A 90 -30.14 -16.96 15.16
CA TRP A 90 -29.77 -15.59 14.92
C TRP A 90 -29.05 -15.37 13.58
N ILE A 91 -28.34 -16.34 13.04
CA ILE A 91 -27.87 -16.33 11.64
C ILE A 91 -29.07 -16.18 10.70
N THR A 92 -30.13 -16.97 10.91
CA THR A 92 -31.34 -16.93 10.08
C THR A 92 -32.04 -15.58 10.17
N PHE A 93 -32.13 -15.02 11.37
CA PHE A 93 -32.71 -13.69 11.60
C PHE A 93 -31.86 -12.62 10.92
N ALA A 94 -30.55 -12.62 11.11
CA ALA A 94 -29.62 -11.66 10.53
C ALA A 94 -29.70 -11.67 9.00
N SER A 95 -29.72 -12.85 8.39
CA SER A 95 -29.88 -13.01 6.94
C SER A 95 -31.17 -12.39 6.41
N SER A 96 -32.28 -12.49 7.16
CA SER A 96 -33.59 -11.95 6.76
C SER A 96 -33.67 -10.42 6.75
N LEU A 97 -32.77 -9.74 7.47
CA LEU A 97 -32.64 -8.29 7.59
C LEU A 97 -31.39 -7.76 6.90
N HIS A 98 -30.64 -8.59 6.19
CA HIS A 98 -29.38 -8.27 5.56
C HIS A 98 -28.31 -7.75 6.55
N ILE A 99 -28.36 -8.23 7.81
CA ILE A 99 -27.34 -7.91 8.82
C ILE A 99 -26.09 -8.71 8.49
N PRO A 100 -24.94 -8.06 8.29
CA PRO A 100 -23.73 -8.75 7.84
C PRO A 100 -23.05 -9.58 8.94
N PHE A 101 -23.25 -9.20 10.20
CA PHE A 101 -22.48 -9.74 11.32
C PHE A 101 -23.36 -10.18 12.49
N VAL A 102 -23.01 -11.33 13.07
CA VAL A 102 -23.53 -11.79 14.37
C VAL A 102 -22.35 -11.98 15.30
N SER A 103 -22.29 -11.22 16.42
CA SER A 103 -21.18 -11.34 17.37
C SER A 103 -21.49 -12.32 18.49
N LEU A 104 -20.46 -13.05 18.93
CA LEU A 104 -20.50 -14.13 19.87
C LEU A 104 -19.60 -13.84 21.07
N TYR A 105 -20.13 -13.99 22.26
CA TYR A 105 -19.39 -13.79 23.52
C TYR A 105 -19.13 -15.11 24.24
N VAL A 106 -17.92 -15.26 24.77
CA VAL A 106 -17.46 -16.40 25.57
C VAL A 106 -16.70 -15.86 26.77
N SER A 107 -17.16 -16.13 27.99
CA SER A 107 -16.45 -15.73 29.21
C SER A 107 -15.14 -16.50 29.38
N ASP A 108 -14.28 -16.01 30.27
CA ASP A 108 -13.04 -16.70 30.66
C ASP A 108 -13.32 -18.15 31.05
N GLY A 109 -12.51 -19.09 30.54
CA GLY A 109 -12.74 -20.49 30.78
C GLY A 109 -11.49 -21.36 30.67
N GLU A 110 -11.60 -22.60 31.20
CA GLU A 110 -10.60 -23.64 31.11
C GLU A 110 -10.49 -24.16 29.65
N ASP A 111 -9.42 -24.87 29.30
CA ASP A 111 -9.11 -25.36 27.93
C ASP A 111 -10.24 -26.19 27.29
N ASP A 112 -11.00 -26.96 28.10
CA ASP A 112 -12.15 -27.72 27.63
C ASP A 112 -13.30 -26.88 27.02
N LYS A 113 -13.41 -25.61 27.39
CA LYS A 113 -14.41 -24.70 26.82
C LYS A 113 -14.00 -24.20 25.44
N LYS A 114 -12.71 -24.03 25.18
CA LYS A 114 -12.20 -23.72 23.85
C LYS A 114 -12.54 -24.83 22.87
N ASP A 115 -12.26 -26.10 23.21
CA ASP A 115 -12.55 -27.23 22.34
C ASP A 115 -14.06 -27.38 22.06
N ALA A 116 -14.88 -27.15 23.07
CA ALA A 116 -16.35 -27.16 22.91
C ALA A 116 -16.81 -26.05 21.96
N LEU A 117 -16.27 -24.83 22.10
CA LEU A 117 -16.56 -23.71 21.19
C LEU A 117 -16.13 -24.04 19.74
N LEU A 118 -14.94 -24.60 19.54
CA LEU A 118 -14.45 -24.97 18.22
C LEU A 118 -15.38 -25.98 17.55
N ALA A 119 -15.92 -26.95 18.29
CA ALA A 119 -16.90 -27.90 17.78
C ALA A 119 -18.20 -27.20 17.35
N VAL A 120 -18.74 -26.32 18.20
CA VAL A 120 -19.94 -25.54 17.87
C VAL A 120 -19.75 -24.68 16.62
N LEU A 121 -18.63 -23.97 16.54
CA LEU A 121 -18.32 -23.15 15.36
C LEU A 121 -18.24 -24.02 14.10
N GLY A 122 -17.60 -25.19 14.17
CA GLY A 122 -17.54 -26.13 13.05
C GLY A 122 -18.92 -26.55 12.53
N ASP A 123 -19.90 -26.70 13.43
CA ASP A 123 -21.27 -27.10 13.10
C ASP A 123 -22.08 -25.96 12.46
N VAL A 124 -21.90 -24.70 12.90
CA VAL A 124 -22.73 -23.54 12.49
C VAL A 124 -22.16 -22.75 11.30
N LEU A 125 -20.85 -22.79 11.06
CA LEU A 125 -20.19 -22.02 9.98
C LEU A 125 -20.74 -22.35 8.59
N PRO A 126 -21.08 -23.61 8.22
CA PRO A 126 -21.69 -23.89 6.92
C PRO A 126 -23.03 -23.17 6.70
N LEU A 127 -23.83 -23.01 7.76
CA LEU A 127 -25.08 -22.23 7.67
C LEU A 127 -24.78 -20.73 7.54
N ALA A 128 -23.79 -20.23 8.26
CA ALA A 128 -23.38 -18.83 8.16
C ALA A 128 -22.92 -18.49 6.73
N GLU A 129 -22.15 -19.36 6.10
CA GLU A 129 -21.72 -19.23 4.70
C GLU A 129 -22.92 -19.26 3.74
N GLU A 130 -23.83 -20.24 3.88
CA GLU A 130 -25.05 -20.33 3.06
C GLU A 130 -25.89 -19.05 3.15
N LYS A 131 -26.00 -18.48 4.35
CA LYS A 131 -26.83 -17.29 4.63
C LYS A 131 -26.12 -15.96 4.37
N GLY A 132 -24.82 -15.97 4.06
CA GLY A 132 -24.02 -14.75 3.85
C GLY A 132 -23.82 -13.92 5.10
N VAL A 133 -23.79 -14.54 6.27
CA VAL A 133 -23.60 -13.91 7.58
C VAL A 133 -22.22 -14.27 8.10
N THR A 134 -21.44 -13.29 8.58
CA THR A 134 -20.15 -13.54 9.23
C THR A 134 -20.31 -13.54 10.76
N LEU A 135 -19.80 -14.59 11.40
CA LEU A 135 -19.75 -14.68 12.85
C LEU A 135 -18.53 -13.90 13.37
N LEU A 136 -18.70 -13.07 14.38
CA LEU A 136 -17.64 -12.32 14.99
C LEU A 136 -17.39 -12.81 16.42
N LEU A 137 -16.16 -13.24 16.72
CA LEU A 137 -15.75 -13.50 18.09
C LEU A 137 -15.35 -12.18 18.74
N GLU A 138 -15.96 -11.86 19.89
CA GLU A 138 -15.67 -10.61 20.60
C GLU A 138 -14.35 -10.71 21.35
N THR A 139 -13.53 -9.64 21.33
CA THR A 139 -12.28 -9.56 22.11
C THR A 139 -12.53 -9.34 23.61
N ARG A 140 -13.57 -9.97 24.16
CA ARG A 140 -13.91 -9.97 25.60
C ARG A 140 -13.82 -11.38 26.16
N GLY A 141 -13.71 -11.50 27.49
CA GLY A 141 -13.66 -12.79 28.16
C GLY A 141 -12.47 -13.62 27.68
N LEU A 142 -12.72 -14.85 27.20
CA LEU A 142 -11.70 -15.78 26.72
C LEU A 142 -10.77 -15.15 25.67
N PHE A 143 -11.27 -14.27 24.84
CA PHE A 143 -10.56 -13.64 23.73
C PHE A 143 -10.06 -12.22 24.01
N ALA A 144 -10.01 -11.81 25.27
CA ALA A 144 -9.26 -10.61 25.67
C ALA A 144 -7.76 -10.76 25.38
N ASP A 145 -7.25 -12.01 25.33
CA ASP A 145 -5.99 -12.39 24.69
C ASP A 145 -6.20 -12.54 23.17
N THR A 146 -5.78 -11.53 22.42
CA THR A 146 -6.02 -11.50 20.98
C THR A 146 -5.10 -12.46 20.19
N ALA A 147 -4.01 -12.93 20.80
CA ALA A 147 -3.18 -13.99 20.20
C ALA A 147 -3.94 -15.32 20.18
N LEU A 148 -4.66 -15.63 21.26
CA LEU A 148 -5.54 -16.80 21.33
C LEU A 148 -6.71 -16.71 20.33
N LEU A 149 -7.29 -15.51 20.19
CA LEU A 149 -8.32 -15.27 19.19
C LEU A 149 -7.78 -15.50 17.78
N ARG A 150 -6.61 -14.98 17.46
CA ARG A 150 -5.96 -15.20 16.16
C ARG A 150 -5.76 -16.69 15.87
N GLU A 151 -5.21 -17.46 16.83
CA GLU A 151 -5.04 -18.90 16.66
C GLU A 151 -6.37 -19.61 16.36
N THR A 152 -7.44 -19.19 17.05
CA THR A 152 -8.79 -19.72 16.84
C THR A 152 -9.28 -19.42 15.42
N LEU A 153 -9.19 -18.17 14.97
CA LEU A 153 -9.62 -17.76 13.63
C LEU A 153 -8.79 -18.45 12.53
N GLU A 154 -7.48 -18.55 12.70
CA GLU A 154 -6.57 -19.23 11.78
C GLU A 154 -6.85 -20.74 11.67
N SER A 155 -7.37 -21.37 12.74
CA SER A 155 -7.69 -22.79 12.72
C SER A 155 -8.84 -23.14 11.77
N PHE A 156 -9.79 -22.22 11.56
CA PHE A 156 -10.89 -22.38 10.61
C PHE A 156 -10.53 -21.90 9.21
N ALA A 157 -9.73 -20.86 9.09
CA ALA A 157 -9.27 -20.27 7.82
C ALA A 157 -10.43 -20.05 6.82
N CYS A 158 -11.53 -19.43 7.27
CA CYS A 158 -12.72 -19.14 6.49
C CYS A 158 -13.09 -17.66 6.54
N ASP A 159 -13.89 -17.19 5.59
CA ASP A 159 -14.27 -15.77 5.48
C ASP A 159 -15.52 -15.43 6.30
N THR A 160 -16.18 -16.42 6.86
CA THR A 160 -17.42 -16.29 7.65
C THR A 160 -17.19 -16.31 9.16
N LEU A 161 -15.92 -16.32 9.60
CA LEU A 161 -15.51 -16.18 10.99
C LEU A 161 -14.47 -15.08 11.09
N ALA A 162 -14.72 -14.09 11.95
CA ALA A 162 -13.87 -12.92 12.10
C ALA A 162 -13.90 -12.38 13.54
N ALA A 163 -13.37 -11.18 13.77
CA ALA A 163 -13.29 -10.55 15.09
C ALA A 163 -14.16 -9.29 15.19
N LEU A 164 -14.81 -9.13 16.32
CA LEU A 164 -15.27 -7.85 16.82
C LEU A 164 -14.23 -7.34 17.82
N TRP A 165 -13.62 -6.20 17.51
CA TRP A 165 -12.72 -5.56 18.45
C TRP A 165 -13.50 -4.68 19.43
N ASP A 166 -13.79 -5.21 20.61
CA ASP A 166 -14.14 -4.41 21.78
C ASP A 166 -12.84 -3.87 22.35
N VAL A 167 -12.62 -2.56 22.24
CA VAL A 167 -11.30 -1.96 22.52
C VAL A 167 -10.95 -1.99 24.00
N HIS A 168 -11.95 -2.01 24.87
CA HIS A 168 -11.77 -1.90 26.31
C HIS A 168 -11.12 -3.16 26.92
N ALA A 169 -11.59 -4.35 26.54
CA ALA A 169 -11.18 -5.57 27.22
C ALA A 169 -9.72 -5.99 26.93
N PRO A 170 -9.19 -6.03 25.71
CA PRO A 170 -7.77 -6.31 25.48
C PRO A 170 -6.86 -5.31 26.19
N LEU A 171 -7.23 -4.03 26.18
CA LEU A 171 -6.43 -2.96 26.75
C LEU A 171 -6.31 -3.05 28.27
N TYR A 172 -7.43 -3.23 28.95
CA TYR A 172 -7.47 -3.15 30.42
C TYR A 172 -7.44 -4.51 31.11
N ALA A 173 -8.12 -5.52 30.60
CA ALA A 173 -8.08 -6.88 31.14
C ALA A 173 -6.89 -7.67 30.58
N GLY A 174 -6.68 -7.64 29.27
CA GLY A 174 -5.55 -8.30 28.59
C GLY A 174 -4.21 -7.61 28.75
N LYS A 175 -4.21 -6.31 29.13
CA LYS A 175 -3.03 -5.44 29.21
C LYS A 175 -2.24 -5.39 27.89
N GLU A 176 -2.96 -5.46 26.80
CA GLU A 176 -2.45 -5.50 25.44
C GLU A 176 -2.57 -4.10 24.80
N SER A 177 -1.53 -3.65 24.11
CA SER A 177 -1.59 -2.37 23.39
C SER A 177 -2.45 -2.48 22.13
N CYS A 178 -3.01 -1.35 21.67
CA CYS A 178 -3.78 -1.31 20.42
C CYS A 178 -2.95 -1.79 19.21
N GLU A 179 -1.63 -1.56 19.23
CA GLU A 179 -0.73 -2.03 18.18
C GLU A 179 -0.59 -3.56 18.19
N GLU A 180 -0.47 -4.17 19.36
CA GLU A 180 -0.41 -5.63 19.51
C GLU A 180 -1.73 -6.27 19.07
N THR A 181 -2.87 -5.73 19.50
CA THR A 181 -4.18 -6.19 19.04
C THR A 181 -4.30 -6.18 17.51
N ILE A 182 -3.95 -5.07 16.87
CA ILE A 182 -4.00 -4.97 15.40
C ILE A 182 -2.97 -5.85 14.71
N LYS A 183 -1.79 -6.03 15.29
CA LYS A 183 -0.79 -6.98 14.79
C LYS A 183 -1.29 -8.42 14.83
N ASN A 184 -2.04 -8.79 15.87
CA ASN A 184 -2.65 -10.10 15.99
C ASN A 184 -3.85 -10.26 15.05
N LEU A 185 -4.78 -9.32 15.04
CA LEU A 185 -6.08 -9.49 14.37
C LEU A 185 -6.10 -8.94 12.92
N GLY A 186 -5.44 -7.82 12.65
CA GLY A 186 -5.33 -7.29 11.28
C GLY A 186 -6.66 -7.22 10.52
N ALA A 187 -6.73 -7.89 9.39
CA ALA A 187 -7.90 -7.93 8.53
C ALA A 187 -9.07 -8.78 9.09
N TYR A 188 -8.88 -9.48 10.20
CA TYR A 188 -9.98 -10.16 10.89
C TYR A 188 -10.95 -9.17 11.55
N VAL A 189 -10.51 -7.96 11.91
CA VAL A 189 -11.38 -6.95 12.51
C VAL A 189 -12.44 -6.50 11.50
N ARG A 190 -13.70 -6.82 11.77
CA ARG A 190 -14.85 -6.47 10.91
C ARG A 190 -15.80 -5.48 11.56
N HIS A 191 -15.79 -5.39 12.88
CA HIS A 191 -16.59 -4.46 13.65
C HIS A 191 -15.80 -3.97 14.86
N VAL A 192 -15.96 -2.71 15.25
CA VAL A 192 -15.26 -2.11 16.39
C VAL A 192 -16.27 -1.51 17.34
N ARG A 193 -16.16 -1.87 18.61
CA ARG A 193 -17.00 -1.33 19.69
C ARG A 193 -16.15 -0.46 20.60
N LEU A 194 -16.63 0.76 20.83
CA LEU A 194 -15.96 1.76 21.66
C LEU A 194 -16.72 1.96 22.97
N THR A 195 -15.98 1.92 24.07
CA THR A 195 -16.44 2.24 25.41
C THR A 195 -15.29 2.88 26.15
N ASP A 196 -15.49 4.02 26.79
CA ASP A 196 -14.46 4.70 27.58
C ASP A 196 -14.68 4.53 29.08
N SER A 197 -13.61 4.62 29.85
CA SER A 197 -13.66 4.50 31.31
C SER A 197 -12.45 5.17 31.95
N GLU A 198 -12.57 5.61 33.16
CA GLU A 198 -11.49 6.14 33.98
C GLU A 198 -11.17 5.21 35.17
N GLU A 199 -9.93 5.24 35.62
CA GLU A 199 -9.51 4.48 36.80
C GLU A 199 -9.95 5.21 38.10
N THR A 200 -10.62 4.49 38.98
CA THR A 200 -11.10 5.00 40.28
C THR A 200 -10.55 4.16 41.41
N GLU A 201 -10.73 4.61 42.66
CA GLU A 201 -10.31 3.86 43.84
C GLU A 201 -11.01 2.48 44.00
N THR A 202 -12.17 2.30 43.36
CA THR A 202 -12.99 1.08 43.47
C THR A 202 -12.93 0.21 42.20
N GLY A 203 -12.16 0.59 41.20
CA GLY A 203 -12.05 -0.05 39.86
C GLY A 203 -12.27 0.96 38.75
N ARG A 204 -12.66 0.49 37.58
CA ARG A 204 -12.95 1.37 36.45
C ARG A 204 -14.41 1.81 36.43
N ALA A 205 -14.64 3.11 36.24
CA ALA A 205 -15.95 3.69 36.00
C ALA A 205 -16.09 4.07 34.51
N PHE A 206 -17.20 3.70 33.90
CA PHE A 206 -17.47 4.08 32.49
C PHE A 206 -17.88 5.56 32.43
N CYS A 207 -17.43 6.24 31.39
CA CYS A 207 -17.63 7.67 31.14
C CYS A 207 -17.84 7.94 29.63
N LEU A 208 -18.15 9.20 29.31
CA LEU A 208 -18.29 9.60 27.91
C LEU A 208 -16.97 9.45 27.16
N ILE A 209 -17.05 9.13 25.86
CA ILE A 209 -15.87 8.96 24.99
C ILE A 209 -14.99 10.22 25.03
N GLY A 210 -13.72 10.04 25.37
CA GLY A 210 -12.72 11.10 25.48
C GLY A 210 -12.65 11.77 26.84
N GLU A 211 -13.48 11.39 27.80
CA GLU A 211 -13.40 11.84 29.18
C GLU A 211 -12.65 10.86 30.09
N GLY A 212 -12.41 9.65 29.62
CA GLY A 212 -11.67 8.60 30.32
C GLY A 212 -10.21 8.44 29.85
N ASP A 213 -9.66 7.26 30.13
CA ASP A 213 -8.27 6.90 29.85
C ASP A 213 -8.08 6.20 28.48
N LEU A 214 -9.15 6.04 27.70
CA LEU A 214 -9.08 5.30 26.45
C LEU A 214 -8.12 6.00 25.47
N PRO A 215 -7.07 5.32 24.94
CA PRO A 215 -6.08 5.94 24.07
C PRO A 215 -6.62 6.07 22.63
N LEU A 216 -7.66 6.90 22.45
CA LEU A 216 -8.40 7.04 21.19
C LEU A 216 -7.51 7.31 19.98
N GLN A 217 -6.48 8.16 20.12
CA GLN A 217 -5.53 8.41 19.04
C GLN A 217 -4.80 7.13 18.62
N SER A 218 -4.40 6.27 19.57
CA SER A 218 -3.74 5.00 19.27
C SER A 218 -4.69 4.01 18.60
N ILE A 219 -5.96 3.97 19.02
CA ILE A 219 -7.01 3.15 18.41
C ILE A 219 -7.24 3.61 16.95
N MET A 220 -7.40 4.91 16.72
CA MET A 220 -7.60 5.45 15.38
C MET A 220 -6.40 5.19 14.47
N ASN A 221 -5.17 5.32 15.00
CA ASN A 221 -3.95 4.98 14.27
C ASN A 221 -3.88 3.48 13.94
N ALA A 222 -4.24 2.62 14.89
CA ALA A 222 -4.29 1.18 14.71
C ALA A 222 -5.30 0.78 13.61
N LEU A 223 -6.51 1.30 13.65
CA LEU A 223 -7.54 1.08 12.63
C LEU A 223 -7.14 1.62 11.26
N SER A 224 -6.53 2.80 11.22
CA SER A 224 -6.00 3.37 9.99
C SER A 224 -4.89 2.50 9.38
N SER A 225 -4.07 1.87 10.23
CA SER A 225 -2.96 1.03 9.78
C SER A 225 -3.40 -0.24 9.03
N VAL A 226 -4.65 -0.69 9.23
CA VAL A 226 -5.25 -1.82 8.51
C VAL A 226 -6.28 -1.38 7.46
N ASN A 227 -6.35 -0.08 7.19
CA ASN A 227 -7.34 0.51 6.29
C ASN A 227 -8.78 0.14 6.67
N TYR A 228 -9.10 0.17 7.95
CA TYR A 228 -10.44 -0.14 8.43
C TYR A 228 -11.44 0.93 7.98
N ASP A 229 -12.51 0.52 7.32
CA ASP A 229 -13.59 1.37 6.81
C ASP A 229 -14.98 0.97 7.35
N GLY A 230 -15.00 0.04 8.29
CA GLY A 230 -16.21 -0.46 8.94
C GLY A 230 -16.82 0.52 9.95
N PHE A 231 -17.65 -0.03 10.83
CA PHE A 231 -18.36 0.71 11.86
C PHE A 231 -17.52 0.87 13.13
N LEU A 232 -17.55 2.09 13.68
CA LEU A 232 -17.24 2.38 15.07
C LEU A 232 -18.58 2.46 15.81
N SER A 233 -18.86 1.49 16.64
CA SER A 233 -20.11 1.35 17.39
C SER A 233 -19.94 1.83 18.82
N LEU A 234 -20.73 2.80 19.24
CA LEU A 234 -20.82 3.18 20.65
C LEU A 234 -21.57 2.10 21.40
N HIS A 235 -20.92 1.50 22.37
CA HIS A 235 -21.59 0.67 23.38
C HIS A 235 -21.74 1.49 24.65
N TRP A 236 -22.98 1.68 25.07
CA TRP A 236 -23.33 2.50 26.24
C TRP A 236 -24.51 1.90 27.00
N GLU A 237 -24.41 1.90 28.30
CA GLU A 237 -25.53 1.51 29.17
C GLU A 237 -25.96 2.71 30.04
N PRO A 238 -27.25 3.10 29.99
CA PRO A 238 -27.75 4.25 30.78
C PRO A 238 -27.50 4.15 32.29
N ALA A 239 -27.37 2.92 32.82
CA ALA A 239 -27.01 2.66 34.17
C ALA A 239 -25.61 3.12 34.60
N TRP A 240 -24.71 3.37 33.66
CA TRP A 240 -23.35 3.83 33.97
C TRP A 240 -23.28 5.28 34.39
N MET A 241 -24.12 6.14 33.78
CA MET A 241 -24.28 7.56 34.19
C MET A 241 -25.75 7.93 34.22
N PRO A 242 -26.47 7.60 35.30
CA PRO A 242 -27.93 7.86 35.43
C PRO A 242 -28.30 9.33 35.38
N GLU A 243 -27.35 10.23 35.60
CA GLU A 243 -27.50 11.67 35.50
C GLU A 243 -27.61 12.19 34.08
N ILE A 244 -27.25 11.37 33.06
CA ILE A 244 -27.41 11.69 31.64
C ILE A 244 -28.45 10.73 31.05
N PRO A 245 -29.76 11.03 31.19
CA PRO A 245 -30.81 10.13 30.72
C PRO A 245 -31.08 10.20 29.24
N ASP A 246 -30.62 11.27 28.56
CA ASP A 246 -30.96 11.52 27.16
C ASP A 246 -29.94 10.90 26.18
N LEU A 247 -30.44 10.04 25.29
CA LEU A 247 -29.66 9.39 24.24
C LEU A 247 -29.00 10.42 23.32
N ASP A 248 -29.69 11.51 22.96
CA ASP A 248 -29.17 12.56 22.10
C ASP A 248 -27.87 13.19 22.61
N ILE A 249 -27.75 13.40 23.90
CA ILE A 249 -26.56 13.99 24.53
C ILE A 249 -25.37 13.07 24.31
N ILE A 250 -25.55 11.78 24.54
CA ILE A 250 -24.49 10.78 24.44
C ILE A 250 -24.07 10.58 22.99
N LEU A 251 -25.03 10.45 22.09
CA LEU A 251 -24.75 10.29 20.66
C LEU A 251 -24.10 11.54 20.04
N SER A 252 -24.57 12.73 20.40
CA SER A 252 -23.98 14.00 19.96
C SER A 252 -22.56 14.16 20.48
N HIS A 253 -22.29 13.77 21.72
CA HIS A 253 -20.95 13.79 22.29
C HIS A 253 -20.01 12.85 21.52
N PHE A 254 -20.46 11.62 21.28
CA PHE A 254 -19.69 10.61 20.54
C PHE A 254 -19.36 11.08 19.11
N GLU A 255 -20.35 11.59 18.37
CA GLU A 255 -20.17 12.10 17.02
C GLU A 255 -19.18 13.27 16.99
N ASN A 256 -19.43 14.30 17.83
CA ASN A 256 -18.58 15.48 17.91
C ASN A 256 -17.11 15.14 18.26
N TYR A 257 -16.91 14.21 19.19
CA TYR A 257 -15.57 13.81 19.59
C TYR A 257 -14.86 13.08 18.44
N LEU A 258 -15.52 12.10 17.79
CA LEU A 258 -14.93 11.33 16.71
C LEU A 258 -14.76 12.15 15.42
N SER A 259 -15.58 13.17 15.20
CA SER A 259 -15.41 14.08 14.03
C SER A 259 -14.07 14.80 14.06
N SER A 260 -13.46 14.98 15.25
CA SER A 260 -12.11 15.56 15.39
C SER A 260 -11.00 14.72 14.73
N PHE A 261 -11.23 13.42 14.51
CA PHE A 261 -10.32 12.52 13.81
C PHE A 261 -10.61 12.42 12.30
N ALA A 262 -11.69 13.05 11.83
CA ALA A 262 -12.02 13.04 10.42
C ALA A 262 -11.03 13.91 9.62
N THR A 263 -10.53 13.37 8.50
CA THR A 263 -9.71 14.17 7.59
C THR A 263 -10.57 15.28 6.97
N PRO A 264 -10.14 16.55 6.97
CA PRO A 264 -10.92 17.62 6.35
C PRO A 264 -11.25 17.29 4.90
N ALA A 265 -12.51 17.50 4.49
CA ALA A 265 -12.94 17.30 3.12
C ALA A 265 -12.10 18.18 2.19
N ARG A 266 -11.36 17.57 1.24
CA ARG A 266 -10.56 18.31 0.26
C ARG A 266 -11.48 19.00 -0.75
N GLN A 267 -11.06 20.18 -1.22
CA GLN A 267 -11.80 20.89 -2.26
C GLN A 267 -11.84 20.06 -3.54
N LYS A 268 -13.03 19.93 -4.15
CA LYS A 268 -13.19 19.26 -5.43
C LYS A 268 -12.58 20.10 -6.54
N HIS A 269 -11.70 19.50 -7.32
CA HIS A 269 -11.12 20.12 -8.50
C HIS A 269 -11.99 19.84 -9.73
N HIS A 270 -12.06 20.82 -10.64
CA HIS A 270 -12.82 20.69 -11.88
C HIS A 270 -11.95 20.16 -13.01
N LEU A 271 -12.54 19.32 -13.85
CA LEU A 271 -11.91 18.83 -15.07
C LEU A 271 -11.97 19.88 -16.18
N TYR A 272 -10.91 19.94 -16.98
CA TYR A 272 -10.85 20.79 -18.16
C TYR A 272 -10.32 19.99 -19.34
N LEU A 273 -10.84 20.27 -20.52
CA LEU A 273 -10.31 19.73 -21.78
C LEU A 273 -9.13 20.58 -22.22
N ASN A 274 -7.99 19.94 -22.46
CA ASN A 274 -6.82 20.58 -23.05
C ASN A 274 -6.48 19.93 -24.38
N ARG A 275 -5.96 20.72 -25.30
CA ARG A 275 -5.37 20.24 -26.56
C ARG A 275 -4.00 20.86 -26.71
N ALA A 276 -2.99 20.01 -26.93
CA ALA A 276 -1.64 20.42 -27.28
C ALA A 276 -1.43 20.30 -28.78
N GLU A 277 -0.40 20.95 -29.30
CA GLU A 277 -0.02 20.87 -30.71
C GLU A 277 0.39 19.45 -31.13
N THR A 278 0.91 18.66 -30.19
CA THR A 278 1.45 17.31 -30.42
C THR A 278 0.50 16.17 -30.06
N GLY A 279 -0.73 16.47 -29.62
CA GLY A 279 -1.71 15.44 -29.23
C GLY A 279 -2.90 16.01 -28.50
N HIS A 280 -3.68 15.12 -27.88
CA HIS A 280 -4.88 15.47 -27.14
C HIS A 280 -4.66 15.22 -25.66
N PHE A 281 -5.11 16.19 -24.84
CA PHE A 281 -5.19 16.10 -23.38
C PHE A 281 -6.63 16.25 -22.96
N ILE A 282 -7.04 15.54 -21.93
CA ILE A 282 -8.39 15.65 -21.38
C ILE A 282 -8.39 16.27 -19.98
N TRP A 283 -7.22 16.39 -19.35
CA TRP A 283 -7.06 17.00 -18.04
C TRP A 283 -6.35 18.35 -18.14
N LYS A 284 -6.76 19.27 -17.27
CA LYS A 284 -5.99 20.51 -17.09
C LYS A 284 -4.62 20.17 -16.49
N LYS A 285 -3.54 20.70 -17.08
CA LYS A 285 -2.19 20.57 -16.53
C LYS A 285 -2.12 21.11 -15.12
N ASP A 286 -1.29 20.47 -14.29
CA ASP A 286 -1.02 20.84 -12.90
C ASP A 286 -2.27 20.91 -11.99
N ALA A 287 -3.42 20.36 -12.41
CA ALA A 287 -4.62 20.24 -11.61
C ALA A 287 -4.87 18.80 -11.18
N LEU A 288 -5.25 18.62 -9.92
CA LEU A 288 -5.62 17.30 -9.40
C LEU A 288 -7.01 16.89 -9.88
N ILE A 289 -7.24 15.58 -9.97
CA ILE A 289 -8.52 14.98 -10.36
C ILE A 289 -9.03 14.04 -9.27
N GLU A 290 -10.34 14.08 -9.02
CA GLU A 290 -11.04 13.26 -8.04
C GLU A 290 -11.59 12.01 -8.75
N LYS A 291 -10.69 11.08 -9.11
CA LYS A 291 -11.03 9.89 -9.90
C LYS A 291 -10.38 8.62 -9.38
N THR A 292 -11.11 7.51 -9.47
CA THR A 292 -10.54 6.17 -9.34
C THR A 292 -9.86 5.75 -10.64
N PHE A 293 -9.04 4.68 -10.60
CA PHE A 293 -8.46 4.08 -11.80
C PHE A 293 -9.55 3.67 -12.81
N SER A 294 -10.64 3.05 -12.35
CA SER A 294 -11.77 2.68 -13.23
C SER A 294 -12.31 3.89 -13.98
N GLN A 295 -12.57 5.00 -13.26
CA GLN A 295 -13.08 6.22 -13.87
C GLN A 295 -12.09 6.88 -14.83
N VAL A 296 -10.77 6.73 -14.58
CA VAL A 296 -9.74 7.17 -15.53
C VAL A 296 -9.79 6.35 -16.82
N LEU A 297 -9.85 5.01 -16.69
CA LEU A 297 -9.92 4.13 -17.86
C LEU A 297 -11.21 4.37 -18.68
N ASP A 298 -12.35 4.50 -18.00
CA ASP A 298 -13.63 4.80 -18.67
C ASP A 298 -13.57 6.13 -19.42
N LYS A 299 -12.92 7.15 -18.84
CA LYS A 299 -12.70 8.43 -19.51
C LYS A 299 -11.78 8.33 -20.73
N MET A 300 -10.71 7.52 -20.65
CA MET A 300 -9.84 7.26 -21.80
C MET A 300 -10.60 6.54 -22.94
N VAL A 301 -11.47 5.60 -22.61
CA VAL A 301 -12.32 4.90 -23.59
C VAL A 301 -13.33 5.84 -24.22
N GLU A 302 -13.91 6.73 -23.44
CA GLU A 302 -14.86 7.74 -23.95
C GLU A 302 -14.20 8.67 -24.99
N GLU A 303 -12.97 9.12 -24.72
CA GLU A 303 -12.27 10.10 -25.54
C GLU A 303 -11.44 9.45 -26.68
N PHE A 304 -10.85 8.29 -26.42
CA PHE A 304 -9.87 7.63 -27.31
C PHE A 304 -10.11 6.12 -27.44
N PRO A 305 -11.32 5.63 -27.78
CA PRO A 305 -11.63 4.20 -27.79
C PRO A 305 -10.68 3.38 -28.67
N ASP A 306 -10.31 3.89 -29.84
CA ASP A 306 -9.49 3.22 -30.85
C ASP A 306 -7.97 3.46 -30.68
N GLN A 307 -7.57 4.33 -29.74
CA GLN A 307 -6.16 4.53 -29.43
C GLN A 307 -5.59 3.27 -28.80
N TYR A 308 -4.39 2.87 -29.20
CA TYR A 308 -3.70 1.75 -28.56
C TYR A 308 -3.36 2.10 -27.11
N ALA A 309 -3.83 1.28 -26.18
CA ALA A 309 -3.41 1.31 -24.77
C ALA A 309 -2.13 0.48 -24.60
N PHE A 310 -2.09 -0.70 -25.22
CA PHE A 310 -0.96 -1.63 -25.12
C PHE A 310 -0.54 -2.16 -26.48
N LYS A 311 0.79 -2.23 -26.67
CA LYS A 311 1.41 -2.85 -27.85
C LYS A 311 2.71 -3.53 -27.43
N TYR A 312 2.64 -4.84 -27.18
CA TYR A 312 3.81 -5.62 -26.83
C TYR A 312 4.66 -5.93 -28.08
N THR A 313 5.98 -5.80 -27.94
CA THR A 313 6.93 -6.14 -28.99
C THR A 313 7.22 -7.64 -29.04
N THR A 314 7.22 -8.30 -27.88
CA THR A 314 7.70 -9.68 -27.70
C THR A 314 6.60 -10.67 -27.34
N LEU A 315 5.38 -10.21 -27.11
CA LEU A 315 4.22 -11.01 -26.79
C LEU A 315 3.08 -10.66 -27.75
N ASP A 316 2.22 -11.63 -28.05
CA ASP A 316 1.02 -11.40 -28.88
C ASP A 316 -0.10 -10.76 -28.04
N TYR A 317 0.10 -9.48 -27.67
CA TYR A 317 -0.88 -8.70 -26.95
C TYR A 317 -0.86 -7.24 -27.42
N THR A 318 -1.87 -6.89 -28.20
CA THR A 318 -2.14 -5.54 -28.65
C THR A 318 -3.60 -5.21 -28.32
N ARG A 319 -3.85 -4.08 -27.64
CA ARG A 319 -5.18 -3.66 -27.21
C ARG A 319 -5.37 -2.16 -27.41
N THR A 320 -6.54 -1.78 -27.92
CA THR A 320 -7.03 -0.40 -27.79
C THR A 320 -7.49 -0.15 -26.34
N TYR A 321 -7.74 1.12 -25.99
CA TYR A 321 -8.29 1.45 -24.65
C TYR A 321 -9.62 0.75 -24.41
N GLU A 322 -10.49 0.66 -25.43
CA GLU A 322 -11.77 -0.05 -25.31
C GLU A 322 -11.57 -1.55 -25.08
N GLN A 323 -10.72 -2.20 -25.88
CA GLN A 323 -10.42 -3.63 -25.73
C GLN A 323 -9.75 -3.94 -24.38
N PHE A 324 -8.88 -3.06 -23.92
CA PHE A 324 -8.25 -3.24 -22.60
C PHE A 324 -9.25 -3.11 -21.45
N ARG A 325 -10.21 -2.17 -21.54
CA ARG A 325 -11.32 -2.09 -20.59
C ARG A 325 -12.13 -3.38 -20.57
N ASP A 326 -12.40 -3.99 -21.71
CA ASP A 326 -13.12 -5.25 -21.78
C ASP A 326 -12.34 -6.40 -21.12
N ASP A 327 -11.02 -6.51 -21.36
CA ASP A 327 -10.16 -7.47 -20.65
C ASP A 327 -10.20 -7.24 -19.12
N VAL A 328 -10.20 -5.98 -18.68
CA VAL A 328 -10.30 -5.59 -17.25
C VAL A 328 -11.66 -5.97 -16.66
N ASP A 329 -12.75 -5.73 -17.38
CA ASP A 329 -14.11 -6.06 -16.95
C ASP A 329 -14.30 -7.57 -16.80
N GLU A 330 -13.77 -8.35 -17.74
CA GLU A 330 -13.79 -9.81 -17.67
C GLU A 330 -13.02 -10.33 -16.46
N CYS A 331 -11.80 -9.85 -16.25
CA CYS A 331 -11.00 -10.22 -15.09
C CYS A 331 -11.67 -9.79 -13.77
N ALA A 332 -12.26 -8.60 -13.71
CA ALA A 332 -12.97 -8.10 -12.53
C ALA A 332 -14.17 -9.01 -12.16
N ARG A 333 -14.98 -9.43 -13.16
CA ARG A 333 -16.06 -10.40 -12.99
C ARG A 333 -15.53 -11.74 -12.49
N ALA A 334 -14.43 -12.21 -13.07
CA ALA A 334 -13.80 -13.47 -12.71
C ALA A 334 -13.25 -13.46 -11.27
N LEU A 335 -12.63 -12.36 -10.83
CA LEU A 335 -12.16 -12.19 -9.46
C LEU A 335 -13.33 -12.19 -8.46
N LEU A 336 -14.44 -11.51 -8.77
CA LEU A 336 -15.64 -11.56 -7.94
C LEU A 336 -16.22 -12.98 -7.87
N ALA A 337 -16.21 -13.74 -8.99
CA ALA A 337 -16.71 -15.10 -9.04
C ALA A 337 -15.92 -16.09 -8.16
N VAL A 338 -14.64 -15.79 -7.87
CA VAL A 338 -13.82 -16.59 -6.94
C VAL A 338 -13.75 -15.98 -5.53
N GLY A 339 -14.67 -15.08 -5.20
CA GLY A 339 -14.87 -14.56 -3.85
C GLY A 339 -14.02 -13.33 -3.49
N VAL A 340 -13.30 -12.72 -4.42
CA VAL A 340 -12.61 -11.44 -4.14
C VAL A 340 -13.65 -10.35 -3.90
N LYS A 341 -13.56 -9.66 -2.77
CA LYS A 341 -14.48 -8.58 -2.35
C LYS A 341 -13.72 -7.23 -2.27
N PRO A 342 -14.42 -6.10 -2.23
CA PRO A 342 -13.80 -4.82 -1.89
C PRO A 342 -12.96 -4.93 -0.61
N GLY A 343 -11.76 -4.36 -0.61
CA GLY A 343 -10.79 -4.44 0.49
C GLY A 343 -9.94 -5.73 0.54
N ALA A 344 -10.30 -6.78 -0.22
CA ALA A 344 -9.49 -7.99 -0.31
C ALA A 344 -8.13 -7.69 -0.99
N LYS A 345 -7.08 -8.35 -0.53
CA LYS A 345 -5.72 -8.18 -1.05
C LYS A 345 -5.44 -9.23 -2.12
N VAL A 346 -5.15 -8.76 -3.32
CA VAL A 346 -4.77 -9.60 -4.46
C VAL A 346 -3.30 -9.36 -4.77
N ALA A 347 -2.46 -10.36 -4.54
CA ALA A 347 -1.05 -10.29 -4.85
C ALA A 347 -0.78 -10.67 -6.31
N ILE A 348 0.13 -9.93 -6.98
CA ILE A 348 0.63 -10.26 -8.32
C ILE A 348 2.13 -10.52 -8.27
N TRP A 349 2.54 -11.73 -8.64
CA TRP A 349 3.95 -12.16 -8.64
C TRP A 349 4.38 -12.58 -10.03
N ALA A 350 4.67 -11.58 -10.84
CA ALA A 350 5.00 -11.74 -12.25
C ALA A 350 5.92 -10.61 -12.75
N THR A 351 6.52 -10.83 -13.92
CA THR A 351 7.18 -9.78 -14.70
C THR A 351 6.14 -8.90 -15.40
N ASN A 352 6.56 -7.95 -16.24
CA ASN A 352 5.66 -7.01 -16.93
C ASN A 352 4.86 -7.71 -18.07
N ILE A 353 4.04 -8.68 -17.73
CA ILE A 353 3.16 -9.40 -18.66
C ILE A 353 1.76 -8.78 -18.70
N PRO A 354 0.94 -9.05 -19.72
CA PRO A 354 -0.43 -8.50 -19.83
C PRO A 354 -1.29 -8.74 -18.57
N GLN A 355 -1.21 -9.94 -18.00
CA GLN A 355 -1.97 -10.31 -16.79
C GLN A 355 -1.63 -9.44 -15.58
N TRP A 356 -0.42 -8.89 -15.52
CA TRP A 356 -0.05 -7.94 -14.46
C TRP A 356 -0.92 -6.67 -14.56
N TYR A 357 -1.00 -6.08 -15.74
CA TYR A 357 -1.79 -4.86 -15.98
C TYR A 357 -3.28 -5.12 -15.79
N ILE A 358 -3.79 -6.21 -16.36
CA ILE A 358 -5.21 -6.58 -16.26
C ILE A 358 -5.58 -6.79 -14.80
N THR A 359 -4.76 -7.52 -14.02
CA THR A 359 -5.01 -7.75 -12.58
C THR A 359 -5.03 -6.44 -11.80
N PHE A 360 -4.08 -5.52 -12.06
CA PHE A 360 -4.03 -4.22 -11.40
C PHE A 360 -5.34 -3.44 -11.62
N TRP A 361 -5.73 -3.28 -12.88
CA TRP A 361 -6.91 -2.48 -13.22
C TRP A 361 -8.23 -3.16 -12.80
N ALA A 362 -8.30 -4.49 -12.85
CA ALA A 362 -9.46 -5.24 -12.39
C ALA A 362 -9.65 -5.15 -10.87
N THR A 363 -8.58 -5.31 -10.10
CA THR A 363 -8.63 -5.19 -8.63
C THR A 363 -9.02 -3.78 -8.20
N THR A 364 -8.42 -2.75 -8.79
CA THR A 364 -8.75 -1.36 -8.49
C THR A 364 -10.21 -1.03 -8.86
N LYS A 365 -10.75 -1.63 -9.93
CA LYS A 365 -12.14 -1.44 -10.37
C LYS A 365 -13.15 -1.97 -9.37
N ILE A 366 -12.89 -3.11 -8.75
CA ILE A 366 -13.80 -3.72 -7.75
C ILE A 366 -13.48 -3.31 -6.31
N GLY A 367 -12.63 -2.30 -6.10
CA GLY A 367 -12.26 -1.83 -4.76
C GLY A 367 -11.38 -2.80 -3.96
N ALA A 368 -10.81 -3.83 -4.61
CA ALA A 368 -9.79 -4.67 -4.01
C ALA A 368 -8.42 -3.98 -4.03
N ILE A 369 -7.48 -4.46 -3.23
CA ILE A 369 -6.16 -3.86 -3.08
C ILE A 369 -5.13 -4.74 -3.76
N LEU A 370 -4.43 -4.21 -4.77
CA LEU A 370 -3.33 -4.94 -5.37
C LEU A 370 -2.10 -4.89 -4.48
N VAL A 371 -1.49 -6.04 -4.22
CA VAL A 371 -0.22 -6.20 -3.52
C VAL A 371 0.85 -6.57 -4.52
N THR A 372 1.85 -5.72 -4.67
CA THR A 372 2.94 -5.98 -5.61
C THR A 372 4.02 -6.85 -4.97
N VAL A 373 4.44 -7.90 -5.68
CA VAL A 373 5.46 -8.82 -5.19
C VAL A 373 6.75 -8.69 -6.00
N ASN A 374 7.86 -8.49 -5.32
CA ASN A 374 9.16 -8.40 -5.96
C ASN A 374 9.55 -9.74 -6.61
N THR A 375 9.92 -9.71 -7.89
CA THR A 375 10.25 -10.89 -8.68
C THR A 375 11.49 -11.67 -8.20
N ALA A 376 12.32 -11.07 -7.36
CA ALA A 376 13.50 -11.75 -6.77
C ALA A 376 13.23 -12.44 -5.45
N TYR A 377 12.03 -12.31 -4.87
CA TYR A 377 11.73 -12.91 -3.57
C TYR A 377 11.87 -14.42 -3.58
N LYS A 378 12.39 -14.95 -2.47
CA LYS A 378 12.45 -16.37 -2.14
C LYS A 378 11.38 -16.70 -1.09
N ILE A 379 11.36 -17.95 -0.65
CA ILE A 379 10.30 -18.47 0.22
C ILE A 379 10.07 -17.64 1.50
N HIS A 380 11.13 -17.21 2.20
CA HIS A 380 10.97 -16.44 3.46
C HIS A 380 10.40 -15.05 3.25
N GLU A 381 10.84 -14.36 2.19
CA GLU A 381 10.36 -13.03 1.86
C GLU A 381 8.93 -13.08 1.34
N ALA A 382 8.62 -14.07 0.50
CA ALA A 382 7.27 -14.28 -0.03
C ALA A 382 6.27 -14.64 1.08
N GLU A 383 6.65 -15.58 1.98
CA GLU A 383 5.81 -15.94 3.13
C GLU A 383 5.53 -14.73 4.02
N TYR A 384 6.59 -13.98 4.35
CA TYR A 384 6.44 -12.76 5.14
C TYR A 384 5.46 -11.78 4.49
N LEU A 385 5.65 -11.49 3.19
CA LEU A 385 4.78 -10.55 2.46
C LEU A 385 3.32 -11.03 2.46
N PHE A 386 3.06 -12.28 2.10
CA PHE A 386 1.68 -12.81 2.02
C PHE A 386 0.98 -12.83 3.38
N LYS A 387 1.70 -13.15 4.45
CA LYS A 387 1.17 -13.09 5.82
C LYS A 387 0.93 -11.66 6.28
N GLN A 388 1.92 -10.79 6.08
CA GLN A 388 1.84 -9.41 6.56
C GLN A 388 0.75 -8.62 5.83
N SER A 389 0.54 -8.88 4.53
CA SER A 389 -0.49 -8.23 3.72
C SER A 389 -1.88 -8.84 3.85
N ASP A 390 -2.07 -9.96 4.55
CA ASP A 390 -3.33 -10.73 4.56
C ASP A 390 -3.81 -11.04 3.12
N THR A 391 -2.92 -11.55 2.30
CA THR A 391 -3.20 -11.83 0.90
C THR A 391 -4.29 -12.88 0.75
N HIS A 392 -5.40 -12.52 0.07
CA HIS A 392 -6.54 -13.37 -0.21
C HIS A 392 -6.37 -14.19 -1.50
N THR A 393 -5.83 -13.59 -2.53
CA THR A 393 -5.64 -14.21 -3.85
C THR A 393 -4.25 -13.92 -4.37
N ILE A 394 -3.58 -14.91 -4.96
CA ILE A 394 -2.27 -14.75 -5.61
C ILE A 394 -2.41 -15.08 -7.09
N VAL A 395 -1.94 -14.18 -7.95
CA VAL A 395 -1.74 -14.40 -9.38
C VAL A 395 -0.25 -14.47 -9.65
N LEU A 396 0.25 -15.55 -10.26
CA LEU A 396 1.68 -15.73 -10.42
C LEU A 396 2.06 -16.50 -11.69
N ILE A 397 3.27 -16.23 -12.19
CA ILE A 397 3.99 -17.07 -13.18
C ILE A 397 4.76 -18.18 -12.46
N ASP A 398 5.32 -19.14 -13.22
CA ASP A 398 6.06 -20.27 -12.66
C ASP A 398 7.37 -19.87 -11.96
N GLY A 399 7.97 -18.76 -12.35
CA GLY A 399 9.20 -18.24 -11.77
C GLY A 399 9.88 -17.17 -12.61
N PHE A 400 10.98 -16.63 -12.09
CA PHE A 400 11.83 -15.68 -12.81
C PHE A 400 13.28 -15.78 -12.34
N ARG A 401 14.22 -15.93 -13.29
CA ARG A 401 15.65 -16.14 -13.04
C ARG A 401 15.86 -17.35 -12.12
N ASP A 402 16.43 -17.14 -10.94
CA ASP A 402 16.73 -18.17 -9.94
C ASP A 402 15.63 -18.36 -8.89
N SER A 403 14.46 -17.72 -9.06
CA SER A 403 13.30 -17.84 -8.18
C SER A 403 12.21 -18.70 -8.85
N ASN A 404 11.96 -19.88 -8.29
CA ASN A 404 10.91 -20.81 -8.72
C ASN A 404 9.67 -20.60 -7.85
N TYR A 405 8.71 -19.79 -8.35
CA TYR A 405 7.50 -19.44 -7.60
C TYR A 405 6.56 -20.63 -7.42
N ALA A 406 6.47 -21.49 -8.45
CA ALA A 406 5.65 -22.69 -8.39
C ALA A 406 6.09 -23.61 -7.23
N GLN A 407 7.40 -23.82 -7.07
CA GLN A 407 7.93 -24.62 -5.96
C GLN A 407 7.73 -23.92 -4.60
N ILE A 408 7.96 -22.60 -4.55
CA ILE A 408 7.75 -21.83 -3.32
C ILE A 408 6.29 -21.93 -2.87
N MET A 409 5.32 -21.82 -3.79
CA MET A 409 3.91 -21.95 -3.46
C MET A 409 3.54 -23.37 -3.00
N ALA A 410 4.11 -24.41 -3.62
CA ALA A 410 3.93 -25.78 -3.16
C ALA A 410 4.47 -26.01 -1.73
N ASP A 411 5.61 -25.41 -1.41
CA ASP A 411 6.24 -25.52 -0.07
C ASP A 411 5.47 -24.69 0.99
N LEU A 412 4.89 -23.54 0.60
CA LEU A 412 4.10 -22.70 1.49
C LEU A 412 2.68 -23.27 1.72
N CYS A 413 2.11 -23.89 0.71
CA CYS A 413 0.73 -24.39 0.70
C CYS A 413 0.68 -25.86 0.27
N PRO A 414 1.18 -26.81 1.09
CA PRO A 414 1.07 -28.24 0.77
C PRO A 414 -0.37 -28.72 0.60
N GLU A 415 -1.34 -27.97 1.13
CA GLU A 415 -2.78 -28.22 0.98
C GLU A 415 -3.25 -28.15 -0.49
N LEU A 416 -2.52 -27.49 -1.37
CA LEU A 416 -2.79 -27.48 -2.82
C LEU A 416 -2.83 -28.90 -3.42
N GLU A 417 -2.11 -29.86 -2.83
CA GLU A 417 -2.14 -31.26 -3.26
C GLU A 417 -3.51 -31.91 -3.16
N THR A 418 -4.37 -31.43 -2.25
CA THR A 418 -5.72 -31.98 -2.02
C THR A 418 -6.84 -31.02 -2.39
N THR A 419 -6.52 -29.75 -2.62
CA THR A 419 -7.52 -28.73 -3.00
C THR A 419 -8.01 -28.96 -4.42
N VAL A 420 -9.32 -28.83 -4.62
CA VAL A 420 -9.94 -28.85 -5.94
C VAL A 420 -9.84 -27.45 -6.56
N PRO A 421 -9.33 -27.30 -7.78
CA PRO A 421 -9.24 -25.99 -8.42
C PRO A 421 -10.57 -25.23 -8.41
N GLY A 422 -10.54 -24.00 -7.90
CA GLY A 422 -11.71 -23.14 -7.78
C GLY A 422 -12.56 -23.34 -6.52
N GLN A 423 -12.16 -24.23 -5.63
CA GLN A 423 -12.62 -24.25 -4.25
C GLN A 423 -11.65 -23.43 -3.38
N PRO A 424 -12.13 -22.73 -2.35
CA PRO A 424 -11.27 -21.97 -1.46
C PRO A 424 -10.15 -22.81 -0.85
N LEU A 425 -8.93 -22.32 -0.89
CA LEU A 425 -7.78 -22.93 -0.25
C LEU A 425 -7.82 -22.63 1.26
N HIS A 426 -7.53 -23.63 2.06
CA HIS A 426 -7.39 -23.51 3.51
C HIS A 426 -5.94 -23.80 3.92
N ALA A 427 -5.04 -22.87 3.64
CA ALA A 427 -3.61 -23.04 3.90
C ALA A 427 -3.25 -22.62 5.32
N LYS A 428 -2.68 -23.55 6.11
CA LYS A 428 -2.28 -23.27 7.50
C LYS A 428 -1.22 -22.18 7.62
N ARG A 429 -0.27 -22.13 6.68
CA ARG A 429 0.79 -21.12 6.69
C ARG A 429 0.34 -19.76 6.17
N LEU A 430 -0.72 -19.73 5.35
CA LEU A 430 -1.29 -18.52 4.74
C LEU A 430 -2.81 -18.49 4.96
N PRO A 431 -3.27 -18.22 6.18
CA PRO A 431 -4.67 -18.43 6.59
C PRO A 431 -5.69 -17.54 5.87
N PHE A 432 -5.27 -16.40 5.30
CA PHE A 432 -6.13 -15.55 4.45
C PHE A 432 -6.19 -15.99 2.98
N LEU A 433 -5.26 -16.85 2.53
CA LEU A 433 -5.19 -17.25 1.13
C LEU A 433 -6.32 -18.18 0.75
N ARG A 434 -7.11 -17.80 -0.26
CA ARG A 434 -8.23 -18.58 -0.80
C ARG A 434 -8.00 -19.04 -2.22
N ASN A 435 -7.28 -18.26 -3.01
CA ASN A 435 -7.08 -18.57 -4.43
C ASN A 435 -5.61 -18.45 -4.83
N VAL A 436 -5.14 -19.42 -5.60
CA VAL A 436 -3.87 -19.37 -6.30
C VAL A 436 -4.13 -19.53 -7.79
N ILE A 437 -3.76 -18.53 -8.58
CA ILE A 437 -4.04 -18.44 -10.02
C ILE A 437 -2.73 -18.44 -10.78
N THR A 438 -2.52 -19.40 -11.65
CA THR A 438 -1.29 -19.59 -12.39
C THR A 438 -1.40 -19.02 -13.80
N VAL A 439 -0.35 -18.35 -14.25
CA VAL A 439 -0.25 -17.75 -15.59
C VAL A 439 0.82 -18.48 -16.39
N GLY A 440 0.42 -19.06 -17.51
CA GLY A 440 1.32 -19.73 -18.45
C GLY A 440 1.76 -21.15 -18.04
N TYR A 441 1.30 -21.65 -16.91
CA TYR A 441 1.57 -23.01 -16.46
C TYR A 441 0.40 -23.57 -15.63
N ARG A 442 0.41 -24.88 -15.37
CA ARG A 442 -0.60 -25.53 -14.54
C ARG A 442 0.02 -26.12 -13.29
N GLN A 443 -0.59 -25.85 -12.14
CA GLN A 443 -0.21 -26.41 -10.84
C GLN A 443 -1.44 -27.06 -10.18
N LYS A 444 -1.20 -28.15 -9.46
CA LYS A 444 -2.28 -28.87 -8.77
C LYS A 444 -2.91 -28.00 -7.70
N GLY A 445 -4.21 -28.04 -7.57
CA GLY A 445 -4.99 -27.22 -6.63
C GLY A 445 -5.21 -25.77 -7.04
N CYS A 446 -4.55 -25.30 -8.12
CA CYS A 446 -4.63 -23.95 -8.60
C CYS A 446 -5.57 -23.82 -9.80
N LEU A 447 -6.19 -22.65 -9.99
CA LEU A 447 -6.80 -22.26 -11.25
C LEU A 447 -5.72 -21.74 -12.20
N THR A 448 -5.82 -22.04 -13.49
CA THR A 448 -5.08 -21.30 -14.50
C THR A 448 -5.79 -19.96 -14.78
N TRP A 449 -5.06 -19.01 -15.37
CA TRP A 449 -5.62 -17.73 -15.79
C TRP A 449 -6.86 -17.89 -16.67
N ASP A 450 -6.81 -18.80 -17.63
CA ASP A 450 -7.95 -19.07 -18.53
C ASP A 450 -9.14 -19.65 -17.78
N GLU A 451 -8.90 -20.60 -16.87
CA GLU A 451 -9.96 -21.19 -16.01
C GLU A 451 -10.54 -20.15 -15.03
N LEU A 452 -9.77 -19.15 -14.62
CA LEU A 452 -10.29 -18.01 -13.88
C LEU A 452 -11.24 -17.19 -14.76
N LEU A 453 -10.82 -16.80 -15.98
CA LEU A 453 -11.63 -15.99 -16.89
C LEU A 453 -12.95 -16.68 -17.29
N GLU A 454 -12.95 -18.00 -17.49
CA GLU A 454 -14.18 -18.78 -17.74
C GLU A 454 -15.25 -18.59 -16.64
N ARG A 455 -14.87 -18.19 -15.43
CA ARG A 455 -15.81 -17.93 -14.34
C ARG A 455 -16.47 -16.56 -14.41
N ALA A 456 -15.98 -15.67 -15.25
CA ALA A 456 -16.55 -14.34 -15.41
C ALA A 456 -18.05 -14.37 -15.71
N ASP A 457 -18.53 -15.38 -16.45
CA ASP A 457 -19.95 -15.52 -16.80
C ASP A 457 -20.88 -15.78 -15.62
N ASN A 458 -20.33 -16.13 -14.45
CA ASN A 458 -21.10 -16.29 -13.21
C ASN A 458 -21.48 -14.94 -12.56
N VAL A 459 -20.86 -13.83 -12.99
CA VAL A 459 -21.10 -12.49 -12.44
C VAL A 459 -21.53 -11.55 -13.56
N PRO A 460 -22.69 -10.90 -13.48
CA PRO A 460 -23.13 -9.95 -14.49
C PRO A 460 -22.21 -8.73 -14.54
N LYS A 461 -22.04 -8.15 -15.74
CA LYS A 461 -21.18 -6.96 -15.95
C LYS A 461 -21.66 -5.76 -15.12
N GLU A 462 -22.97 -5.64 -14.94
CA GLU A 462 -23.60 -4.58 -14.16
C GLU A 462 -23.16 -4.59 -12.70
N GLU A 463 -22.86 -5.76 -12.14
CA GLU A 463 -22.39 -5.88 -10.76
C GLU A 463 -21.00 -5.24 -10.58
N VAL A 464 -20.10 -5.43 -11.54
CA VAL A 464 -18.79 -4.77 -11.53
C VAL A 464 -18.96 -3.25 -11.55
N TYR A 465 -19.83 -2.72 -12.41
CA TYR A 465 -20.08 -1.28 -12.50
C TYR A 465 -20.77 -0.72 -11.25
N ARG A 466 -21.68 -1.49 -10.65
CA ARG A 466 -22.30 -1.14 -9.37
C ARG A 466 -21.25 -1.00 -8.25
N ILE A 467 -20.33 -1.95 -8.17
CA ILE A 467 -19.23 -1.88 -7.20
C ILE A 467 -18.32 -0.70 -7.53
N ALA A 468 -17.87 -0.57 -8.77
CA ALA A 468 -16.95 0.48 -9.20
C ALA A 468 -17.49 1.91 -8.92
N ALA A 469 -18.81 2.09 -9.04
CA ALA A 469 -19.47 3.38 -8.76
C ALA A 469 -19.39 3.77 -7.27
N ASN A 470 -19.19 2.80 -6.37
CA ASN A 470 -19.09 3.03 -4.93
C ASN A 470 -17.64 3.03 -4.42
N VAL A 471 -16.64 2.85 -5.29
CA VAL A 471 -15.23 2.94 -4.89
C VAL A 471 -14.86 4.41 -4.68
N ASP A 472 -14.41 4.71 -3.47
CA ASP A 472 -13.93 6.05 -3.12
C ASP A 472 -12.51 6.27 -3.67
N PRO A 473 -12.22 7.40 -4.36
CA PRO A 473 -10.86 7.76 -4.76
C PRO A 473 -9.84 7.77 -3.61
N HIS A 474 -10.25 8.01 -2.38
CA HIS A 474 -9.40 8.00 -1.20
C HIS A 474 -9.26 6.63 -0.54
N SER A 475 -9.91 5.58 -1.06
CA SER A 475 -9.67 4.22 -0.63
C SER A 475 -8.32 3.70 -1.13
N VAL A 476 -7.70 2.80 -0.33
CA VAL A 476 -6.44 2.15 -0.71
C VAL A 476 -6.68 1.24 -1.91
N CYS A 477 -5.88 1.39 -2.95
CA CYS A 477 -5.94 0.55 -4.16
C CYS A 477 -4.69 -0.29 -4.38
N ASN A 478 -3.58 0.11 -3.76
CA ASN A 478 -2.30 -0.56 -3.94
C ASN A 478 -1.50 -0.61 -2.63
N MET A 479 -0.78 -1.71 -2.45
CA MET A 479 0.16 -1.91 -1.37
C MET A 479 1.51 -2.32 -1.95
N GLN A 480 2.52 -1.48 -1.77
CA GLN A 480 3.89 -1.76 -2.21
C GLN A 480 4.80 -2.01 -1.02
N TYR A 481 5.70 -2.98 -1.17
CA TYR A 481 6.63 -3.35 -0.12
C TYR A 481 8.00 -2.72 -0.34
N THR A 482 8.42 -1.90 0.63
CA THR A 482 9.74 -1.26 0.63
C THR A 482 10.66 -1.92 1.63
N SER A 483 11.95 -2.05 1.29
CA SER A 483 12.97 -2.51 2.22
C SER A 483 13.19 -1.45 3.30
N GLY A 484 12.66 -1.68 4.49
CA GLY A 484 12.87 -0.82 5.65
C GLY A 484 14.29 -0.93 6.21
N THR A 485 14.66 0.05 7.04
CA THR A 485 15.93 0.05 7.79
C THR A 485 15.98 -1.00 8.90
N THR A 486 14.83 -1.54 9.29
CA THR A 486 14.64 -2.54 10.36
C THR A 486 14.74 -4.00 9.89
N GLY A 487 15.07 -4.25 8.63
CA GLY A 487 15.29 -5.59 8.06
C GLY A 487 14.09 -6.24 7.41
N PHE A 488 12.85 -5.92 7.80
CA PHE A 488 11.64 -6.45 7.17
C PHE A 488 10.95 -5.41 6.28
N PRO A 489 10.45 -5.81 5.09
CA PRO A 489 9.73 -4.91 4.22
C PRO A 489 8.45 -4.38 4.86
N LYS A 490 8.13 -3.09 4.60
CA LYS A 490 6.92 -2.42 5.08
C LYS A 490 5.93 -2.28 3.94
N GLY A 491 4.67 -2.60 4.18
CA GLY A 491 3.58 -2.46 3.19
C GLY A 491 3.05 -1.03 3.16
N VAL A 492 3.45 -0.27 2.15
CA VAL A 492 3.02 1.12 1.93
C VAL A 492 1.62 1.15 1.30
N MET A 493 0.65 1.73 1.98
CA MET A 493 -0.73 1.84 1.50
C MET A 493 -0.92 3.11 0.67
N LEU A 494 -1.25 2.94 -0.62
CA LEU A 494 -1.49 4.03 -1.56
C LEU A 494 -2.95 4.02 -2.02
N THR A 495 -3.58 5.19 -2.05
CA THR A 495 -4.96 5.36 -2.51
C THR A 495 -5.02 5.60 -4.02
N HIS A 496 -6.21 5.46 -4.62
CA HIS A 496 -6.42 5.88 -6.01
C HIS A 496 -6.02 7.34 -6.20
N TYR A 497 -6.45 8.21 -5.27
CA TYR A 497 -6.18 9.64 -5.33
C TYR A 497 -4.68 9.96 -5.31
N ASN A 498 -3.89 9.26 -4.47
CA ASN A 498 -2.44 9.40 -4.46
C ASN A 498 -1.85 9.04 -5.83
N VAL A 499 -2.07 7.81 -6.29
CA VAL A 499 -1.39 7.22 -7.44
C VAL A 499 -1.85 7.84 -8.76
N VAL A 500 -3.15 8.05 -8.94
CA VAL A 500 -3.72 8.66 -10.15
C VAL A 500 -3.18 10.07 -10.33
N ASN A 501 -3.21 10.89 -9.28
CA ASN A 501 -2.74 12.26 -9.37
C ASN A 501 -1.23 12.37 -9.52
N ASP A 502 -0.47 11.51 -8.86
CA ASP A 502 0.99 11.52 -9.01
C ASP A 502 1.38 11.14 -10.45
N GLY A 503 0.84 10.04 -10.97
CA GLY A 503 1.05 9.66 -12.37
C GLY A 503 0.58 10.73 -13.36
N LYS A 504 -0.59 11.33 -13.10
CA LYS A 504 -1.11 12.42 -13.95
C LYS A 504 -0.17 13.64 -13.95
N CYS A 505 0.28 14.11 -12.79
CA CYS A 505 1.18 15.27 -12.71
C CYS A 505 2.56 14.99 -13.31
N ILE A 506 3.04 13.74 -13.20
CA ILE A 506 4.26 13.29 -13.88
C ILE A 506 4.09 13.34 -15.40
N GLY A 507 2.98 12.81 -15.92
CA GLY A 507 2.66 12.87 -17.34
C GLY A 507 2.51 14.31 -17.85
N ASP A 508 1.91 15.20 -17.05
CA ASP A 508 1.83 16.64 -17.34
C ASP A 508 3.23 17.27 -17.50
N ARG A 509 4.17 16.94 -16.59
CA ARG A 509 5.55 17.48 -16.64
C ARG A 509 6.41 16.90 -17.74
N MET A 510 6.06 15.71 -18.24
CA MET A 510 6.67 15.09 -19.40
C MET A 510 6.00 15.49 -20.72
N ASP A 511 4.93 16.26 -20.65
CA ASP A 511 4.12 16.60 -21.84
C ASP A 511 3.60 15.36 -22.59
N LEU A 512 3.25 14.30 -21.87
CA LEU A 512 2.71 13.09 -22.48
C LEU A 512 1.35 13.35 -23.10
N SER A 513 1.10 12.70 -24.24
CA SER A 513 -0.15 12.83 -24.99
C SER A 513 -0.46 11.55 -25.77
N THR A 514 -1.56 11.54 -26.52
CA THR A 514 -1.92 10.46 -27.45
C THR A 514 -0.90 10.23 -28.56
N ALA A 515 0.02 11.17 -28.81
CA ALA A 515 1.08 11.04 -29.80
C ALA A 515 2.24 10.18 -29.30
N ASP A 516 2.32 9.94 -27.98
CA ASP A 516 3.46 9.27 -27.38
C ASP A 516 3.34 7.75 -27.34
N ARG A 517 4.49 7.11 -27.33
CA ARG A 517 4.69 5.67 -27.13
C ARG A 517 5.73 5.43 -26.06
N MET A 518 5.26 4.95 -24.93
CA MET A 518 6.06 4.73 -23.71
C MET A 518 6.55 3.29 -23.66
N MET A 519 7.85 3.05 -23.83
CA MET A 519 8.43 1.74 -23.55
C MET A 519 8.53 1.50 -22.04
N VAL A 520 7.92 0.43 -21.55
CA VAL A 520 7.98 0.04 -20.15
C VAL A 520 8.95 -1.10 -19.95
N GLN A 521 10.15 -0.77 -19.50
CA GLN A 521 11.25 -1.71 -19.23
C GLN A 521 11.58 -1.83 -17.74
N VAL A 522 11.10 -0.87 -16.94
CA VAL A 522 11.25 -0.88 -15.47
C VAL A 522 10.21 -1.81 -14.83
N PRO A 523 10.53 -2.43 -13.67
CA PRO A 523 9.63 -3.40 -13.05
C PRO A 523 8.29 -2.77 -12.59
N MET A 524 7.19 -3.43 -12.94
CA MET A 524 5.84 -3.00 -12.55
C MET A 524 5.54 -3.18 -11.06
N PHE A 525 6.22 -4.09 -10.38
CA PHE A 525 6.05 -4.27 -8.93
C PHE A 525 6.60 -3.09 -8.11
N HIS A 526 7.28 -2.15 -8.76
CA HIS A 526 7.80 -0.92 -8.17
C HIS A 526 7.06 0.30 -8.73
N CYS A 527 6.91 1.36 -7.90
CA CYS A 527 6.26 2.61 -8.32
C CYS A 527 6.86 3.23 -9.60
N PHE A 528 8.13 2.96 -9.90
CA PHE A 528 8.77 3.42 -11.13
C PHE A 528 8.05 2.89 -12.38
N GLY A 529 7.69 1.62 -12.43
CA GLY A 529 6.89 1.06 -13.52
C GLY A 529 5.40 1.41 -13.38
N MET A 530 4.83 1.18 -12.20
CA MET A 530 3.41 1.30 -11.98
C MET A 530 2.90 2.75 -12.05
N VAL A 531 3.59 3.69 -11.44
CA VAL A 531 3.15 5.10 -11.40
C VAL A 531 3.78 5.91 -12.51
N LEU A 532 5.12 5.96 -12.56
CA LEU A 532 5.81 6.85 -13.50
C LEU A 532 5.61 6.43 -14.95
N ALA A 533 5.57 5.14 -15.26
CA ALA A 533 5.34 4.67 -16.61
C ALA A 533 3.86 4.42 -16.91
N MET A 534 3.22 3.45 -16.22
CA MET A 534 1.85 3.04 -16.54
C MET A 534 0.83 4.14 -16.26
N THR A 535 0.77 4.64 -15.02
CA THR A 535 -0.27 5.60 -14.64
C THR A 535 -0.10 6.93 -15.36
N ALA A 536 1.14 7.44 -15.50
CA ALA A 536 1.42 8.66 -16.23
C ALA A 536 0.99 8.54 -17.70
N SER A 537 1.25 7.40 -18.35
CA SER A 537 0.85 7.15 -19.75
C SER A 537 -0.67 7.01 -19.89
N MET A 538 -1.30 6.19 -19.05
CA MET A 538 -2.72 5.89 -19.21
C MET A 538 -3.64 7.05 -18.82
N THR A 539 -3.18 7.99 -18.00
CA THR A 539 -3.89 9.24 -17.76
C THR A 539 -3.85 10.21 -18.95
N HIS A 540 -2.94 10.01 -19.89
CA HIS A 540 -2.69 10.89 -21.05
C HIS A 540 -3.03 10.26 -22.41
N GLY A 541 -3.64 9.08 -22.44
CA GLY A 541 -3.96 8.38 -23.67
C GLY A 541 -2.74 7.91 -24.46
N THR A 542 -1.58 7.84 -23.82
CA THR A 542 -0.32 7.35 -24.39
C THR A 542 -0.36 5.85 -24.63
N THR A 543 0.25 5.36 -25.69
CA THR A 543 0.41 3.93 -25.97
C THR A 543 1.56 3.36 -25.13
N LEU A 544 1.28 2.35 -24.32
CA LEU A 544 2.30 1.58 -23.61
C LEU A 544 2.87 0.47 -24.50
N CYS A 545 4.20 0.39 -24.57
CA CYS A 545 4.95 -0.65 -25.28
C CYS A 545 5.81 -1.43 -24.25
N PRO A 546 5.21 -2.34 -23.47
CA PRO A 546 5.94 -3.04 -22.43
C PRO A 546 6.84 -4.12 -23.00
N ILE A 547 7.96 -4.37 -22.29
CA ILE A 547 8.76 -5.58 -22.43
C ILE A 547 8.72 -6.33 -21.09
N PRO A 548 8.70 -7.68 -21.10
CA PRO A 548 8.50 -8.45 -19.88
C PRO A 548 9.51 -8.16 -18.77
N TYR A 549 10.74 -7.86 -19.14
CA TYR A 549 11.82 -7.45 -18.25
C TYR A 549 12.92 -6.72 -19.03
N PHE A 550 13.71 -5.94 -18.35
CA PHE A 550 14.82 -5.21 -18.96
C PHE A 550 15.88 -6.15 -19.54
N SER A 551 16.19 -5.93 -20.81
CA SER A 551 17.36 -6.45 -21.52
C SER A 551 17.77 -5.39 -22.54
N PRO A 552 19.04 -4.95 -22.61
CA PRO A 552 19.47 -3.94 -23.57
C PRO A 552 19.06 -4.30 -25.02
N LYS A 553 19.22 -5.57 -25.38
CA LYS A 553 18.84 -6.07 -26.72
C LYS A 553 17.34 -5.91 -26.98
N SER A 554 16.48 -6.32 -26.05
CA SER A 554 15.03 -6.22 -26.23
C SER A 554 14.55 -4.77 -26.22
N SER A 555 15.17 -3.93 -25.40
CA SER A 555 14.86 -2.50 -25.33
C SER A 555 15.21 -1.79 -26.65
N LEU A 556 16.40 -2.00 -27.18
CA LEU A 556 16.80 -1.42 -28.47
C LEU A 556 15.95 -1.93 -29.65
N ALA A 557 15.56 -3.21 -29.62
CA ALA A 557 14.64 -3.77 -30.60
C ALA A 557 13.24 -3.14 -30.50
N CYS A 558 12.72 -2.94 -29.31
CA CYS A 558 11.43 -2.27 -29.07
C CYS A 558 11.45 -0.82 -29.58
N ILE A 559 12.54 -0.07 -29.32
CA ILE A 559 12.70 1.31 -29.84
C ILE A 559 12.58 1.34 -31.37
N ASN A 560 13.27 0.45 -32.09
CA ASN A 560 13.20 0.37 -33.53
C ASN A 560 11.81 -0.01 -34.05
N GLN A 561 11.20 -1.05 -33.43
CA GLN A 561 9.98 -1.64 -33.94
C GLN A 561 8.77 -0.74 -33.66
N GLU A 562 8.67 -0.20 -32.44
CA GLU A 562 7.49 0.52 -32.01
C GLU A 562 7.61 2.05 -32.14
N LYS A 563 8.74 2.57 -32.63
CA LYS A 563 8.96 4.02 -32.78
C LYS A 563 8.74 4.74 -31.47
N ILE A 564 9.46 4.30 -30.45
CA ILE A 564 9.32 4.78 -29.06
C ILE A 564 9.68 6.26 -28.96
N THR A 565 8.85 7.03 -28.28
CA THR A 565 9.05 8.46 -28.01
C THR A 565 9.54 8.71 -26.58
N ALA A 566 9.27 7.78 -25.66
CA ALA A 566 9.60 7.93 -24.25
C ALA A 566 9.93 6.58 -23.60
N PHE A 567 10.88 6.58 -22.66
CA PHE A 567 11.10 5.45 -21.76
C PHE A 567 11.79 5.87 -20.47
N HIS A 568 11.63 5.05 -19.43
CA HIS A 568 12.25 5.28 -18.14
C HIS A 568 13.32 4.25 -17.82
N GLY A 569 14.30 4.64 -17.02
CA GLY A 569 15.32 3.73 -16.53
C GLY A 569 16.09 4.27 -15.34
N VAL A 570 16.74 3.35 -14.64
CA VAL A 570 17.82 3.71 -13.71
C VAL A 570 19.10 3.95 -14.52
N PRO A 571 20.07 4.73 -14.01
CA PRO A 571 21.30 5.04 -14.75
C PRO A 571 22.01 3.81 -15.35
N THR A 572 22.05 2.70 -14.63
CA THR A 572 22.66 1.44 -15.11
C THR A 572 21.97 0.84 -16.35
N MET A 573 20.65 1.05 -16.50
CA MET A 573 19.94 0.60 -17.71
C MET A 573 20.37 1.43 -18.93
N PHE A 574 20.45 2.75 -18.78
CA PHE A 574 20.93 3.64 -19.85
C PHE A 574 22.38 3.29 -20.26
N ILE A 575 23.27 3.10 -19.28
CA ILE A 575 24.67 2.71 -19.53
C ILE A 575 24.72 1.39 -20.32
N ALA A 576 23.97 0.38 -19.87
CA ALA A 576 23.94 -0.92 -20.54
C ALA A 576 23.43 -0.85 -21.99
N MET A 577 22.47 0.05 -22.27
CA MET A 577 21.99 0.29 -23.63
C MET A 577 23.02 1.03 -24.47
N LEU A 578 23.67 2.07 -23.94
CA LEU A 578 24.72 2.84 -24.64
C LEU A 578 25.94 1.98 -25.03
N GLU A 579 26.28 1.00 -24.20
CA GLU A 579 27.42 0.09 -24.42
C GLU A 579 27.06 -1.13 -25.30
N HIS A 580 25.77 -1.34 -25.66
CA HIS A 580 25.34 -2.52 -26.37
C HIS A 580 25.74 -2.49 -27.87
N PRO A 581 26.19 -3.60 -28.47
CA PRO A 581 26.60 -3.65 -29.89
C PRO A 581 25.52 -3.24 -30.91
N ASP A 582 24.25 -3.37 -30.56
CA ASP A 582 23.14 -2.94 -31.41
C ASP A 582 22.76 -1.46 -31.24
N PHE A 583 23.38 -0.74 -30.29
CA PHE A 583 23.13 0.68 -30.09
C PHE A 583 23.32 1.52 -31.37
N PRO A 584 24.44 1.39 -32.14
CA PRO A 584 24.63 2.18 -33.34
C PRO A 584 23.64 1.84 -34.48
N LYS A 585 22.86 0.74 -34.33
CA LYS A 585 21.87 0.32 -35.33
C LYS A 585 20.46 0.74 -34.94
N THR A 586 20.30 1.41 -33.82
CA THR A 586 18.99 1.80 -33.25
C THR A 586 18.62 3.19 -33.73
N ASP A 587 17.39 3.31 -34.22
CA ASP A 587 16.82 4.58 -34.68
C ASP A 587 16.16 5.32 -33.53
N PHE A 588 16.85 6.33 -33.01
CA PHE A 588 16.34 7.19 -31.94
C PHE A 588 15.62 8.44 -32.46
N SER A 589 15.32 8.56 -33.75
CA SER A 589 14.75 9.80 -34.34
C SER A 589 13.37 10.18 -33.79
N TYR A 590 12.62 9.21 -33.23
CA TYR A 590 11.31 9.45 -32.58
C TYR A 590 11.43 9.75 -31.11
N MET A 591 12.60 9.50 -30.50
CA MET A 591 12.80 9.66 -29.05
C MET A 591 12.79 11.13 -28.66
N ARG A 592 12.15 11.48 -27.55
CA ARG A 592 12.17 12.84 -27.02
C ARG A 592 12.36 12.92 -25.51
N THR A 593 11.69 12.08 -24.72
CA THR A 593 11.63 12.23 -23.26
C THR A 593 11.75 10.91 -22.51
N GLY A 594 11.88 11.00 -21.22
CA GLY A 594 11.93 9.89 -20.28
C GLY A 594 12.38 10.35 -18.92
N ILE A 595 12.37 9.46 -17.95
CA ILE A 595 12.83 9.72 -16.60
C ILE A 595 14.06 8.87 -16.31
N MET A 596 15.14 9.54 -15.87
CA MET A 596 16.26 8.85 -15.23
C MET A 596 16.14 9.09 -13.72
N ALA A 597 15.92 8.04 -12.93
CA ALA A 597 15.69 8.12 -11.50
C ALA A 597 16.03 6.81 -10.76
N GLY A 598 15.68 6.72 -9.48
CA GLY A 598 15.84 5.52 -8.65
C GLY A 598 17.22 5.38 -8.00
N SER A 599 18.18 6.17 -8.43
CA SER A 599 19.52 6.35 -7.84
C SER A 599 20.09 7.70 -8.27
N PRO A 600 21.21 8.16 -7.69
CA PRO A 600 21.89 9.37 -8.18
C PRO A 600 22.16 9.26 -9.68
N CYS A 601 21.79 10.32 -10.43
CA CYS A 601 21.93 10.38 -11.87
C CYS A 601 23.19 11.19 -12.23
N PRO A 602 24.27 10.58 -12.76
CA PRO A 602 25.47 11.31 -13.10
C PRO A 602 25.22 12.29 -14.26
N VAL A 603 25.60 13.54 -14.09
CA VAL A 603 25.40 14.61 -15.09
C VAL A 603 25.96 14.22 -16.46
N SER A 604 27.17 13.63 -16.49
CA SER A 604 27.79 13.18 -17.73
C SER A 604 26.98 12.11 -18.47
N LYS A 605 26.32 11.22 -17.75
CA LYS A 605 25.47 10.18 -18.33
C LYS A 605 24.15 10.71 -18.85
N MET A 606 23.57 11.69 -18.19
CA MET A 606 22.39 12.38 -18.72
C MET A 606 22.74 13.13 -20.02
N GLN A 607 23.90 13.77 -20.08
CA GLN A 607 24.37 14.40 -21.30
C GLN A 607 24.56 13.37 -22.44
N ASP A 608 25.18 12.21 -22.16
CA ASP A 608 25.31 11.12 -23.12
C ASP A 608 23.93 10.67 -23.67
N VAL A 609 22.91 10.59 -22.82
CA VAL A 609 21.55 10.19 -23.22
C VAL A 609 20.90 11.26 -24.10
N VAL A 610 21.05 12.53 -23.76
CA VAL A 610 20.57 13.65 -24.60
C VAL A 610 21.23 13.62 -25.99
N ASP A 611 22.54 13.50 -26.04
CA ASP A 611 23.31 13.63 -27.26
C ASP A 611 23.21 12.39 -28.17
N LYS A 612 23.17 11.19 -27.56
CA LYS A 612 23.27 9.91 -28.29
C LYS A 612 21.93 9.19 -28.47
N MET A 613 20.97 9.39 -27.55
CA MET A 613 19.63 8.82 -27.65
C MET A 613 18.56 9.83 -28.04
N HIS A 614 18.93 11.07 -28.31
CA HIS A 614 18.04 12.17 -28.68
C HIS A 614 16.96 12.51 -27.64
N MET A 615 17.17 12.14 -26.36
CA MET A 615 16.21 12.43 -25.29
C MET A 615 16.37 13.86 -24.80
N THR A 616 16.12 14.83 -25.69
CA THR A 616 16.32 16.26 -25.41
C THR A 616 15.43 16.81 -24.30
N GLU A 617 14.33 16.13 -24.01
CA GLU A 617 13.34 16.46 -22.99
C GLU A 617 13.42 15.50 -21.80
N ILE A 618 14.57 14.86 -21.55
CA ILE A 618 14.74 13.98 -20.39
C ILE A 618 14.56 14.75 -19.08
N VAL A 619 13.90 14.15 -18.10
CA VAL A 619 13.60 14.75 -16.80
C VAL A 619 14.05 13.87 -15.64
N ILE A 620 14.16 14.47 -14.46
CA ILE A 620 14.42 13.78 -13.19
C ILE A 620 13.18 13.94 -12.29
N VAL A 621 12.80 12.86 -11.61
CA VAL A 621 11.84 12.86 -10.52
C VAL A 621 12.53 12.39 -9.24
N TYR A 622 12.21 13.02 -8.12
CA TYR A 622 12.66 12.60 -6.80
C TYR A 622 11.46 12.30 -5.90
N GLY A 623 11.60 11.25 -5.14
CA GLY A 623 10.69 10.84 -4.10
C GLY A 623 10.90 9.38 -3.69
N GLN A 624 9.91 8.82 -3.02
CA GLN A 624 9.94 7.46 -2.49
C GLN A 624 8.53 6.84 -2.51
N THR A 625 8.44 5.54 -2.35
CA THR A 625 7.14 4.82 -2.41
C THR A 625 6.11 5.42 -1.46
N GLU A 626 6.52 5.87 -0.29
CA GLU A 626 5.71 6.54 0.72
C GLU A 626 5.12 7.90 0.25
N ALA A 627 5.60 8.40 -0.91
CA ALA A 627 5.12 9.62 -1.56
C ALA A 627 4.56 9.39 -2.97
N SER A 628 4.22 8.18 -3.36
CA SER A 628 3.43 7.76 -4.53
C SER A 628 4.03 7.80 -5.96
N PRO A 629 5.30 7.99 -6.27
CA PRO A 629 6.45 8.31 -5.45
C PRO A 629 6.92 9.77 -5.55
N GLY A 630 6.35 10.62 -6.42
CA GLY A 630 6.90 11.91 -6.80
C GLY A 630 6.66 13.00 -5.77
N CYS A 631 7.75 13.60 -5.25
CA CYS A 631 7.69 14.83 -4.45
C CYS A 631 8.10 16.04 -5.28
N THR A 632 9.20 15.92 -6.03
CA THR A 632 9.71 16.96 -6.93
C THR A 632 10.03 16.39 -8.30
N MET A 633 9.99 17.21 -9.31
CA MET A 633 10.32 16.83 -10.67
C MET A 633 10.78 18.06 -11.47
N SER A 634 11.76 17.90 -12.35
CA SER A 634 12.04 18.89 -13.39
C SER A 634 10.98 18.84 -14.50
N SER A 635 10.87 19.91 -15.26
CA SER A 635 9.97 19.98 -16.42
C SER A 635 10.76 19.88 -17.72
N THR A 636 10.10 19.44 -18.80
CA THR A 636 10.67 19.46 -20.15
C THR A 636 11.08 20.86 -20.59
N ASP A 637 10.41 21.90 -20.08
CA ASP A 637 10.72 23.31 -20.35
C ASP A 637 11.90 23.87 -19.54
N ASP A 638 12.36 23.16 -18.51
CA ASP A 638 13.51 23.62 -17.73
C ASP A 638 14.80 23.51 -18.56
N PRO A 639 15.75 24.47 -18.42
CA PRO A 639 17.08 24.36 -19.05
C PRO A 639 17.76 23.03 -18.69
N LEU A 640 18.51 22.44 -19.63
CA LEU A 640 19.18 21.17 -19.40
C LEU A 640 20.06 21.18 -18.14
N GLU A 641 20.74 22.28 -17.87
CA GLU A 641 21.56 22.45 -16.67
C GLU A 641 20.75 22.27 -15.36
N VAL A 642 19.52 22.78 -15.32
CA VAL A 642 18.61 22.60 -14.16
C VAL A 642 18.18 21.13 -14.06
N ARG A 643 17.82 20.52 -15.19
CA ARG A 643 17.34 19.12 -15.23
C ARG A 643 18.41 18.10 -14.84
N VAL A 644 19.68 18.38 -15.08
CA VAL A 644 20.79 17.46 -14.77
C VAL A 644 21.42 17.71 -13.39
N ASN A 645 21.32 18.94 -12.85
CA ASN A 645 21.95 19.31 -11.57
C ASN A 645 20.97 19.36 -10.38
N THR A 646 19.68 19.24 -10.63
CA THR A 646 18.64 19.29 -9.58
C THR A 646 17.62 18.19 -9.78
N VAL A 647 16.81 17.94 -8.76
CA VAL A 647 15.63 17.07 -8.86
C VAL A 647 14.34 17.88 -9.12
N GLY A 648 14.51 19.08 -9.64
CA GLY A 648 13.44 20.01 -9.98
C GLY A 648 12.77 20.64 -8.76
N ARG A 649 11.56 21.14 -8.98
CA ARG A 649 10.71 21.80 -7.98
C ARG A 649 9.57 20.91 -7.52
N ALA A 650 8.93 21.29 -6.41
CA ALA A 650 7.76 20.56 -5.88
C ALA A 650 6.72 20.30 -6.97
N MET A 651 6.09 19.13 -6.92
CA MET A 651 4.95 18.80 -7.77
C MET A 651 3.74 19.68 -7.39
N PRO A 652 2.75 19.84 -8.29
CA PRO A 652 1.56 20.63 -7.99
C PRO A 652 0.87 20.14 -6.69
N GLU A 653 0.39 21.07 -5.86
CA GLU A 653 -0.30 20.78 -4.60
C GLU A 653 0.52 19.92 -3.61
N ILE A 654 1.85 19.92 -3.74
CA ILE A 654 2.78 19.32 -2.79
C ILE A 654 3.64 20.42 -2.17
N GLU A 655 3.67 20.45 -0.86
CA GLU A 655 4.56 21.29 -0.09
C GLU A 655 5.86 20.53 0.21
N CYS A 656 6.99 21.16 -0.07
CA CYS A 656 8.31 20.62 0.22
C CYS A 656 9.14 21.64 0.97
N LYS A 657 9.88 21.20 1.99
CA LYS A 657 10.83 22.04 2.74
C LYS A 657 12.04 21.24 3.20
N ILE A 658 13.07 21.96 3.59
CA ILE A 658 14.28 21.39 4.20
C ILE A 658 14.25 21.72 5.68
N VAL A 659 14.41 20.71 6.52
CA VAL A 659 14.38 20.88 7.98
C VAL A 659 15.67 20.38 8.61
N ASP A 660 16.00 20.96 9.73
CA ASP A 660 17.06 20.45 10.61
C ASP A 660 16.59 19.11 11.22
N PRO A 661 17.36 18.02 11.06
CA PRO A 661 16.91 16.68 11.49
C PRO A 661 16.68 16.54 13.00
N GLU A 662 17.32 17.37 13.83
CA GLU A 662 17.22 17.29 15.29
C GLU A 662 16.08 18.16 15.84
N THR A 663 15.91 19.34 15.26
CA THR A 663 14.96 20.32 15.79
C THR A 663 13.66 20.44 15.00
N ASN A 664 13.58 19.80 13.84
CA ASN A 664 12.49 19.87 12.85
C ASN A 664 12.15 21.32 12.40
N LYS A 665 13.09 22.24 12.53
CA LYS A 665 12.92 23.62 12.08
C LYS A 665 13.32 23.76 10.63
N GLU A 666 12.55 24.53 9.88
CA GLU A 666 12.86 24.85 8.49
C GLU A 666 14.19 25.60 8.39
N LEU A 667 15.05 25.16 7.47
CA LEU A 667 16.35 25.73 7.21
C LEU A 667 16.30 26.76 6.06
N PRO A 668 17.22 27.78 6.10
CA PRO A 668 17.37 28.73 5.00
C PRO A 668 17.73 28.05 3.67
N VAL A 669 17.45 28.79 2.58
CA VAL A 669 17.86 28.39 1.22
C VAL A 669 19.37 28.17 1.16
N GLY A 670 19.81 27.06 0.58
CA GLY A 670 21.21 26.67 0.44
C GLY A 670 21.76 25.82 1.59
N GLU A 671 21.10 25.77 2.73
CA GLU A 671 21.50 24.90 3.84
C GLU A 671 21.03 23.45 3.60
N ILE A 672 21.83 22.49 4.06
CA ILE A 672 21.55 21.07 3.93
C ILE A 672 20.81 20.59 5.17
N GLY A 673 19.69 19.90 4.97
CA GLY A 673 18.91 19.25 6.01
C GLY A 673 18.05 18.14 5.47
N GLU A 674 17.14 17.58 6.28
CA GLU A 674 16.21 16.56 5.84
C GLU A 674 15.16 17.15 4.90
N PHE A 675 14.91 16.45 3.79
CA PHE A 675 13.82 16.77 2.89
C PHE A 675 12.51 16.20 3.47
N VAL A 676 11.53 17.07 3.66
CA VAL A 676 10.19 16.65 4.08
C VAL A 676 9.13 17.13 3.09
N ALA A 677 8.10 16.33 2.90
CA ALA A 677 7.02 16.61 1.96
C ALA A 677 5.63 16.43 2.60
N ARG A 678 4.66 17.23 2.13
CA ARG A 678 3.26 17.11 2.51
C ARG A 678 2.37 17.39 1.31
N GLY A 679 1.36 16.55 1.08
CA GLY A 679 0.43 16.74 -0.04
C GLY A 679 -0.42 15.52 -0.32
N TYR A 680 -1.11 15.56 -1.46
CA TYR A 680 -1.98 14.48 -1.93
C TYR A 680 -1.24 13.16 -2.15
N ASN A 681 0.06 13.21 -2.41
CA ASN A 681 0.91 12.08 -2.75
C ASN A 681 1.34 11.22 -1.55
N ILE A 682 1.19 11.74 -0.32
CA ILE A 682 1.66 11.01 0.87
C ILE A 682 0.78 9.79 1.13
N MET A 683 1.43 8.65 1.40
CA MET A 683 0.79 7.39 1.72
C MET A 683 -0.22 7.50 2.88
N LYS A 684 -1.16 6.60 2.93
CA LYS A 684 -2.07 6.48 4.09
C LYS A 684 -1.36 5.98 5.35
N GLY A 685 -0.26 5.26 5.17
CA GLY A 685 0.58 4.70 6.22
C GLY A 685 1.15 3.34 5.83
N TYR A 686 1.84 2.71 6.79
CA TYR A 686 2.31 1.33 6.67
C TYR A 686 1.27 0.36 7.23
N TYR A 687 0.90 -0.63 6.43
CA TYR A 687 -0.10 -1.64 6.83
C TYR A 687 0.33 -2.40 8.09
N LYS A 688 -0.53 -2.45 9.11
CA LYS A 688 -0.29 -3.04 10.44
C LYS A 688 0.90 -2.46 11.22
N MET A 689 1.38 -1.27 10.87
CA MET A 689 2.55 -0.66 11.51
C MET A 689 2.27 0.81 11.90
N PRO A 690 1.39 1.06 12.87
CA PRO A 690 0.98 2.42 13.26
C PRO A 690 2.15 3.24 13.83
N GLN A 691 3.04 2.62 14.63
CA GLN A 691 4.19 3.30 15.19
C GLN A 691 5.17 3.73 14.08
N ALA A 692 5.52 2.82 13.16
CA ALA A 692 6.37 3.14 12.03
C ALA A 692 5.75 4.23 11.12
N THR A 693 4.42 4.28 11.03
CA THR A 693 3.70 5.34 10.32
C THR A 693 3.86 6.68 11.03
N ALA A 694 3.69 6.72 12.36
CA ALA A 694 3.84 7.94 13.17
C ALA A 694 5.30 8.45 13.19
N GLU A 695 6.30 7.56 13.05
CA GLU A 695 7.70 7.93 12.89
C GLU A 695 8.00 8.52 11.51
N ALA A 696 7.29 8.04 10.47
CA ALA A 696 7.50 8.51 9.10
C ALA A 696 6.69 9.76 8.76
N ILE A 697 5.49 9.90 9.30
CA ILE A 697 4.58 11.03 9.06
C ILE A 697 4.30 11.70 10.39
N ASP A 698 4.74 12.96 10.53
CA ASP A 698 4.54 13.71 11.76
C ASP A 698 3.07 14.14 11.96
N LYS A 699 2.78 14.69 13.14
CA LYS A 699 1.42 15.15 13.51
C LYS A 699 0.84 16.24 12.61
N ASP A 700 1.69 16.95 11.87
CA ASP A 700 1.31 18.03 10.95
C ASP A 700 1.21 17.51 9.51
N GLY A 701 1.34 16.20 9.30
CA GLY A 701 1.20 15.51 8.02
C GLY A 701 2.45 15.58 7.12
N TRP A 702 3.62 15.94 7.67
CA TRP A 702 4.87 15.93 6.93
C TRP A 702 5.50 14.54 6.92
N LEU A 703 5.77 14.04 5.72
CA LEU A 703 6.55 12.83 5.51
C LEU A 703 8.03 13.15 5.67
N HIS A 704 8.69 12.54 6.63
CA HIS A 704 10.12 12.53 6.82
C HIS A 704 10.77 11.50 5.90
N THR A 705 11.52 11.98 4.89
CA THR A 705 12.04 11.09 3.85
C THR A 705 13.31 10.36 4.27
N GLY A 706 14.02 10.86 5.26
CA GLY A 706 15.35 10.41 5.63
C GLY A 706 16.42 10.74 4.57
N ASP A 707 16.08 11.52 3.55
CA ASP A 707 17.03 12.00 2.54
C ASP A 707 17.45 13.42 2.84
N LEU A 708 18.73 13.71 2.65
CA LEU A 708 19.31 15.04 2.82
C LEU A 708 19.25 15.80 1.50
N ALA A 709 18.88 17.07 1.58
CA ALA A 709 18.77 17.95 0.43
C ALA A 709 19.03 19.41 0.81
N CYS A 710 19.19 20.24 -0.21
CA CYS A 710 19.13 21.69 -0.08
C CYS A 710 18.19 22.28 -1.12
N LYS A 711 17.61 23.44 -0.81
CA LYS A 711 16.79 24.21 -1.74
C LYS A 711 17.64 25.27 -2.41
N THR A 712 17.55 25.38 -3.74
CA THR A 712 18.27 26.41 -4.49
C THR A 712 17.53 27.76 -4.45
N PRO A 713 18.20 28.90 -4.74
CA PRO A 713 17.53 30.21 -4.79
C PRO A 713 16.37 30.25 -5.80
N GLU A 714 16.44 29.47 -6.88
CA GLU A 714 15.42 29.37 -7.93
C GLU A 714 14.23 28.47 -7.53
N GLY A 715 14.27 27.86 -6.34
CA GLY A 715 13.22 27.01 -5.79
C GLY A 715 13.28 25.54 -6.21
N ASN A 716 14.37 25.13 -6.86
CA ASN A 716 14.65 23.71 -7.12
C ASN A 716 15.27 23.03 -5.90
N TYR A 717 15.28 21.71 -5.89
CA TYR A 717 15.90 20.93 -4.83
C TYR A 717 17.08 20.12 -5.38
N ARG A 718 18.08 19.91 -4.53
CA ARG A 718 19.25 19.07 -4.82
C ARG A 718 19.40 18.06 -3.70
N ILE A 719 19.36 16.79 -4.03
CA ILE A 719 19.58 15.69 -3.07
C ILE A 719 21.08 15.53 -2.86
N THR A 720 21.52 15.63 -1.62
CA THR A 720 22.92 15.54 -1.21
C THR A 720 23.30 14.19 -0.61
N GLY A 721 22.30 13.37 -0.23
CA GLY A 721 22.54 12.02 0.30
C GLY A 721 21.37 11.48 1.11
N ARG A 722 21.67 10.49 1.93
CA ARG A 722 20.74 9.97 2.94
C ARG A 722 21.23 10.31 4.32
N LEU A 723 20.31 10.62 5.21
CA LEU A 723 20.64 10.94 6.60
C LEU A 723 21.46 9.82 7.25
N LYS A 724 21.08 8.57 7.05
CA LYS A 724 21.78 7.40 7.57
C LYS A 724 23.00 6.93 6.77
N ASP A 725 23.21 7.45 5.56
CA ASP A 725 24.41 7.19 4.75
C ASP A 725 25.44 8.32 4.92
N MET A 726 25.08 9.42 5.58
CA MET A 726 25.98 10.50 5.95
C MET A 726 27.08 9.93 6.87
N ILE A 727 28.31 10.25 6.57
CA ILE A 727 29.47 9.77 7.31
C ILE A 727 29.82 10.80 8.38
N ILE A 728 29.80 10.40 9.64
CA ILE A 728 30.18 11.28 10.76
C ILE A 728 31.61 10.98 11.14
N ARG A 729 32.53 11.75 10.59
CA ARG A 729 33.96 11.57 10.81
C ARG A 729 34.52 12.63 11.78
N GLY A 730 34.78 12.22 13.02
CA GLY A 730 35.33 13.10 14.05
C GLY A 730 34.46 14.31 14.35
N GLY A 731 33.16 14.20 14.24
CA GLY A 731 32.19 15.29 14.44
C GLY A 731 31.86 16.10 13.18
N GLU A 732 32.51 15.82 12.04
CA GLU A 732 32.25 16.48 10.75
C GLU A 732 31.31 15.62 9.90
N ASN A 733 30.24 16.22 9.38
CA ASN A 733 29.30 15.57 8.47
C ASN A 733 29.87 15.53 7.05
N ILE A 734 30.06 14.34 6.51
CA ILE A 734 30.58 14.13 5.17
C ILE A 734 29.47 13.49 4.34
N TYR A 735 29.20 14.08 3.19
CA TYR A 735 28.15 13.62 2.28
C TYR A 735 28.77 12.77 1.16
N PRO A 736 28.49 11.44 1.13
CA PRO A 736 29.07 10.54 0.15
C PRO A 736 28.93 11.01 -1.29
N LYS A 737 27.78 11.57 -1.63
CA LYS A 737 27.46 12.02 -2.99
C LYS A 737 28.42 13.10 -3.52
N GLU A 738 28.85 14.01 -2.68
CA GLU A 738 29.81 15.06 -3.06
C GLU A 738 31.14 14.45 -3.52
N ILE A 739 31.59 13.41 -2.82
CA ILE A 739 32.84 12.71 -3.15
C ILE A 739 32.64 11.83 -4.40
N GLU A 740 31.50 11.15 -4.49
CA GLU A 740 31.11 10.33 -5.64
C GLU A 740 31.09 11.18 -6.93
N GLU A 741 30.40 12.31 -6.93
CA GLU A 741 30.31 13.21 -8.08
C GLU A 741 31.70 13.73 -8.52
N PHE A 742 32.57 14.04 -7.57
CA PHE A 742 33.94 14.45 -7.91
C PHE A 742 34.75 13.30 -8.50
N ILE A 743 34.72 12.10 -7.91
CA ILE A 743 35.45 10.94 -8.44
C ILE A 743 34.95 10.55 -9.84
N TYR A 744 33.67 10.73 -10.13
CA TYR A 744 33.11 10.51 -11.47
C TYR A 744 33.74 11.38 -12.56
N THR A 745 34.31 12.53 -12.23
CA THR A 745 35.00 13.41 -13.19
C THR A 745 36.30 12.82 -13.72
N HIS A 746 36.83 11.79 -13.03
CA HIS A 746 38.11 11.18 -13.44
C HIS A 746 37.91 10.28 -14.66
N GLU A 747 38.73 10.48 -15.72
CA GLU A 747 38.60 9.86 -17.03
C GLU A 747 38.60 8.31 -17.01
N LYS A 748 39.30 7.69 -16.04
CA LYS A 748 39.41 6.24 -15.87
C LYS A 748 38.27 5.60 -15.08
N VAL A 749 37.40 6.40 -14.43
CA VAL A 749 36.34 5.89 -13.58
C VAL A 749 35.10 5.57 -14.41
N LYS A 750 34.54 4.36 -14.22
CA LYS A 750 33.29 3.93 -14.79
C LYS A 750 32.12 4.21 -13.83
N ASP A 751 32.28 3.82 -12.56
CA ASP A 751 31.27 4.01 -11.52
C ASP A 751 31.93 4.11 -10.12
N VAL A 752 31.27 4.77 -9.19
CA VAL A 752 31.79 4.94 -7.82
C VAL A 752 30.65 4.99 -6.81
N GLN A 753 30.89 4.38 -5.66
CA GLN A 753 30.04 4.48 -4.46
C GLN A 753 30.89 4.76 -3.24
N VAL A 754 30.50 5.72 -2.43
CA VAL A 754 31.17 6.08 -1.19
C VAL A 754 30.32 5.66 0.00
N ILE A 755 30.95 5.01 0.97
CA ILE A 755 30.30 4.50 2.19
C ILE A 755 31.11 4.86 3.42
N GLY A 756 30.42 5.00 4.56
CA GLY A 756 31.05 5.06 5.87
C GLY A 756 31.43 3.68 6.37
N VAL A 757 32.61 3.53 6.93
CA VAL A 757 33.05 2.31 7.62
C VAL A 757 33.46 2.64 9.05
N PRO A 758 33.29 1.73 10.02
CA PRO A 758 33.60 2.01 11.42
C PRO A 758 35.08 2.33 11.63
N ASP A 759 35.37 3.28 12.51
CA ASP A 759 36.73 3.65 12.92
C ASP A 759 36.80 3.91 14.43
N GLU A 760 37.84 3.36 15.11
CA GLU A 760 37.99 3.49 16.57
C GLU A 760 38.28 4.94 17.03
N GLN A 761 38.86 5.75 16.18
CA GLN A 761 39.27 7.14 16.53
C GLN A 761 38.25 8.20 16.10
N TYR A 762 37.71 8.05 14.91
CA TYR A 762 36.84 9.08 14.31
C TYR A 762 35.36 8.67 14.27
N GLY A 763 34.99 7.52 14.82
CA GLY A 763 33.66 6.94 14.73
C GLY A 763 33.43 6.27 13.38
N GLU A 764 33.58 7.05 12.30
CA GLU A 764 33.53 6.54 10.94
C GLU A 764 34.70 7.07 10.09
N GLU A 765 35.03 6.30 9.06
CA GLU A 765 35.98 6.64 8.00
C GLU A 765 35.37 6.45 6.62
N ILE A 766 35.91 7.15 5.63
CA ILE A 766 35.41 7.13 4.26
C ILE A 766 36.05 5.94 3.51
N CYS A 767 35.19 5.13 2.85
CA CYS A 767 35.63 4.11 1.92
C CYS A 767 34.98 4.39 0.54
N ALA A 768 35.81 4.59 -0.49
CA ALA A 768 35.35 4.74 -1.86
C ALA A 768 35.53 3.41 -2.61
N CYS A 769 34.40 2.84 -3.10
CA CYS A 769 34.38 1.66 -3.95
C CYS A 769 34.25 2.12 -5.40
N ILE A 770 35.23 1.78 -6.25
CA ILE A 770 35.38 2.34 -7.57
C ILE A 770 35.45 1.22 -8.62
N ILE A 771 34.65 1.34 -9.68
CA ILE A 771 34.74 0.52 -10.89
C ILE A 771 35.51 1.32 -11.94
N LEU A 772 36.60 0.80 -12.42
CA LEU A 772 37.36 1.39 -13.52
C LEU A 772 36.77 1.02 -14.89
N LYS A 773 37.04 1.82 -15.91
CA LYS A 773 36.73 1.48 -17.30
C LYS A 773 37.55 0.28 -17.74
N GLU A 774 37.06 -0.47 -18.71
CA GLU A 774 37.73 -1.66 -19.22
C GLU A 774 39.12 -1.33 -19.77
N GLY A 775 40.12 -2.09 -19.31
CA GLY A 775 41.52 -1.91 -19.67
C GLY A 775 42.26 -0.84 -18.90
N GLU A 776 41.59 -0.06 -18.06
CA GLU A 776 42.23 0.95 -17.22
C GLU A 776 42.73 0.35 -15.92
N SER A 777 43.75 0.97 -15.35
CA SER A 777 44.32 0.66 -14.04
C SER A 777 44.64 1.93 -13.29
N MET A 778 44.56 1.88 -11.97
CA MET A 778 44.85 2.98 -11.06
C MET A 778 45.22 2.44 -9.69
N THR A 779 46.09 3.14 -9.00
CA THR A 779 46.46 2.84 -7.62
C THR A 779 45.61 3.67 -6.64
N GLU A 780 45.50 3.18 -5.41
CA GLU A 780 44.83 3.95 -4.34
C GLU A 780 45.47 5.32 -4.15
N GLN A 781 46.80 5.40 -4.27
CA GLN A 781 47.58 6.59 -4.06
C GLN A 781 47.27 7.68 -5.13
N GLU A 782 47.12 7.25 -6.39
CA GLU A 782 46.78 8.16 -7.49
C GLU A 782 45.36 8.73 -7.28
N MET A 783 44.40 7.93 -6.90
CA MET A 783 43.05 8.41 -6.63
C MET A 783 42.99 9.32 -5.39
N LYS A 784 43.67 8.95 -4.30
CA LYS A 784 43.77 9.81 -3.11
C LYS A 784 44.41 11.14 -3.43
N GLN A 785 45.46 11.18 -4.25
CA GLN A 785 46.10 12.41 -4.66
C GLN A 785 45.19 13.26 -5.54
N PHE A 786 44.49 12.65 -6.49
CA PHE A 786 43.49 13.30 -7.33
C PHE A 786 42.41 14.01 -6.50
N ILE A 787 41.87 13.32 -5.46
CA ILE A 787 40.88 13.93 -4.57
C ILE A 787 41.49 15.01 -3.71
N LEU A 788 42.70 14.81 -3.15
CA LEU A 788 43.39 15.78 -2.29
C LEU A 788 43.74 17.08 -2.99
N ASP A 789 44.03 17.03 -4.28
CA ASP A 789 44.36 18.21 -5.07
C ASP A 789 43.15 19.14 -5.31
N HIS A 790 41.93 18.64 -5.09
CA HIS A 790 40.69 19.37 -5.43
C HIS A 790 39.68 19.48 -4.28
N MET A 791 39.79 18.62 -3.27
CA MET A 791 38.85 18.58 -2.14
C MET A 791 39.59 18.76 -0.81
N ALA A 792 38.83 19.16 0.21
CA ALA A 792 39.36 19.31 1.56
C ALA A 792 39.89 17.97 2.10
N LYS A 793 40.99 17.97 2.84
CA LYS A 793 41.69 16.79 3.33
C LYS A 793 40.81 15.82 4.11
N HIS A 794 39.80 16.30 4.85
CA HIS A 794 38.89 15.45 5.62
C HIS A 794 37.92 14.67 4.75
N LYS A 795 37.75 15.04 3.47
CA LYS A 795 36.90 14.33 2.47
C LYS A 795 37.67 13.29 1.66
N VAL A 796 38.98 13.19 1.84
CA VAL A 796 39.78 12.17 1.14
C VAL A 796 39.50 10.78 1.76
N PRO A 797 39.07 9.80 0.98
CA PRO A 797 38.82 8.47 1.49
C PRO A 797 40.08 7.82 2.09
N ARG A 798 39.92 7.26 3.28
CA ARG A 798 40.98 6.45 3.89
C ARG A 798 41.17 5.16 3.12
N TYR A 799 40.04 4.53 2.70
CA TYR A 799 40.04 3.29 1.97
C TYR A 799 39.56 3.53 0.53
N ILE A 800 40.30 3.01 -0.45
CA ILE A 800 39.92 2.96 -1.85
C ILE A 800 39.82 1.49 -2.23
N ASP A 801 38.68 1.07 -2.71
CA ASP A 801 38.40 -0.30 -3.09
C ASP A 801 38.04 -0.37 -4.59
N PHE A 802 38.96 -0.92 -5.40
CA PHE A 802 38.64 -1.14 -6.81
C PHE A 802 37.91 -2.48 -6.93
N VAL A 803 36.69 -2.44 -7.47
CA VAL A 803 35.74 -3.56 -7.55
C VAL A 803 35.25 -3.77 -8.98
N ASP A 804 34.81 -4.99 -9.30
CA ASP A 804 34.26 -5.33 -10.61
C ASP A 804 32.77 -4.99 -10.72
N GLY A 805 32.07 -4.78 -9.60
CA GLY A 805 30.65 -4.45 -9.55
C GLY A 805 30.16 -4.17 -8.12
N PHE A 806 29.00 -3.53 -8.04
CA PHE A 806 28.32 -3.27 -6.76
C PHE A 806 27.20 -4.28 -6.49
N PRO A 807 26.98 -4.67 -5.21
CA PRO A 807 25.81 -5.46 -4.88
C PRO A 807 24.53 -4.65 -5.12
N MET A 808 23.61 -5.21 -5.91
CA MET A 808 22.36 -4.56 -6.27
C MET A 808 21.17 -5.42 -5.82
N ASN A 809 20.03 -4.77 -5.61
CA ASN A 809 18.75 -5.47 -5.46
C ASN A 809 18.12 -5.76 -6.82
N ALA A 810 16.97 -6.46 -6.83
CA ALA A 810 16.25 -6.84 -8.05
C ALA A 810 15.76 -5.64 -8.89
N ALA A 811 15.59 -4.47 -8.27
CA ALA A 811 15.23 -3.22 -8.95
C ALA A 811 16.44 -2.45 -9.48
N GLY A 812 17.64 -3.02 -9.42
CA GLY A 812 18.89 -2.38 -9.87
C GLY A 812 19.47 -1.34 -8.91
N LYS A 813 18.93 -1.26 -7.67
CA LYS A 813 19.42 -0.31 -6.66
C LYS A 813 20.59 -0.88 -5.89
N ILE A 814 21.65 -0.09 -5.75
CA ILE A 814 22.87 -0.45 -5.03
C ILE A 814 22.58 -0.61 -3.52
N GLN A 815 23.11 -1.67 -2.94
CA GLN A 815 22.95 -2.04 -1.53
C GLN A 815 24.17 -1.61 -0.73
N LYS A 816 24.27 -0.32 -0.32
CA LYS A 816 25.40 0.22 0.42
C LYS A 816 25.67 -0.52 1.74
N PHE A 817 24.63 -1.05 2.41
CA PHE A 817 24.82 -1.83 3.63
C PHE A 817 25.66 -3.10 3.39
N LYS A 818 25.44 -3.83 2.28
CA LYS A 818 26.27 -4.97 1.91
C LYS A 818 27.68 -4.58 1.55
N MET A 819 27.85 -3.41 0.91
CA MET A 819 29.20 -2.87 0.65
C MET A 819 29.93 -2.57 1.95
N ARG A 820 29.23 -1.96 2.95
CA ARG A 820 29.77 -1.70 4.29
C ARG A 820 30.16 -3.00 4.99
N GLU A 821 29.32 -4.04 4.98
CA GLU A 821 29.64 -5.37 5.54
C GLU A 821 30.89 -5.98 4.89
N ASN A 822 30.99 -5.89 3.57
CA ASN A 822 32.13 -6.39 2.82
C ASN A 822 33.42 -5.63 3.15
N ALA A 823 33.34 -4.28 3.25
CA ALA A 823 34.46 -3.44 3.60
C ALA A 823 34.95 -3.69 5.05
N VAL A 824 34.02 -3.86 6.01
CA VAL A 824 34.35 -4.24 7.40
C VAL A 824 35.17 -5.51 7.44
N LYS A 825 34.73 -6.56 6.72
CA LYS A 825 35.47 -7.84 6.64
C LYS A 825 36.81 -7.68 5.91
N LYS A 826 36.81 -6.96 4.78
CA LYS A 826 38.03 -6.79 3.96
C LYS A 826 39.13 -6.06 4.70
N TYR A 827 38.78 -5.03 5.46
CA TYR A 827 39.75 -4.19 6.16
C TYR A 827 39.92 -4.55 7.64
N GLY A 828 39.27 -5.61 8.13
CA GLY A 828 39.43 -6.07 9.51
C GLY A 828 38.88 -5.11 10.56
N LEU A 829 37.73 -4.48 10.28
CA LEU A 829 37.15 -3.44 11.12
C LEU A 829 36.10 -3.95 12.11
N GLU A 830 35.99 -5.27 12.30
CA GLU A 830 34.98 -5.89 13.15
C GLU A 830 35.04 -5.39 14.60
N LYS A 831 36.26 -5.10 15.08
CA LYS A 831 36.44 -4.58 16.44
C LYS A 831 35.85 -3.15 16.57
N ALA A 832 36.10 -2.30 15.59
CA ALA A 832 35.52 -0.94 15.55
C ALA A 832 34.00 -1.02 15.38
N ALA A 833 33.50 -1.98 14.59
CA ALA A 833 32.07 -2.19 14.38
C ALA A 833 31.32 -2.70 15.63
N SER A 834 32.04 -3.30 16.60
CA SER A 834 31.46 -3.81 17.86
C SER A 834 31.41 -2.76 18.99
N ILE A 835 31.91 -1.54 18.76
CA ILE A 835 31.84 -0.45 19.73
C ILE A 835 30.43 0.13 19.67
N GLU A 836 29.65 -0.06 20.73
CA GLU A 836 28.36 0.62 20.89
C GLU A 836 28.62 2.13 21.03
N THR A 837 28.13 2.90 20.07
CA THR A 837 28.06 4.37 20.20
C THR A 837 26.70 4.71 20.83
N ALA A 838 26.75 5.52 21.90
CA ALA A 838 25.57 6.00 22.63
C ALA A 838 24.67 6.88 21.76
#